data_c7898913ced40b5586d45efa099cda81
#
_entry.id   c7898913ced40b5586d45efa099cda81
#
_cell.length_a   1.000
_cell.length_b   1.000
_cell.length_c   1.000
_cell.angle_alpha   90.00
_cell.angle_beta   90.00
_cell.angle_gamma   90.00
#
_symmetry.space_group_name_H-M   'P 1'
#
loop_
_entity.id
_entity.type
_entity.pdbx_description
1 polymer ?
#
loop_
_entity_poly.entity_id
_entity_poly.type
_entity_poly.pdbx_seq_one_letter_code
_entity_poly.pdbx_strand_id
1 'polypeptide(L)'
;MPVPLTTPAFGHATLANCEREQIHLAGSIQPHGILLAVKEPDNLVIQASTNAAAFLNTNSVVGRPLRDLGGDLALQILPHLNGPLHLAPMTLRCAVGTPPRRVDCTIHRPSNGGLIIELEPATKTTNIAPALDGAFHRITSASSLLGLSDETATIFKEITGYDRVMVYRFDDEGHGEVLSERRRPELEAFLGNRYPASDIPQIARRLYERNRVRLLVDVNYTPVPLQPRISPLNGRDLDMSLSCLRSMSPIDQKYLQNMGVGATLVCSLIVSGRLWGLVACHHYEPRFVPFDIRAACEALAETCAIRIAALESFAQSQSELVVRRLEQRLVEAVSRDGEWQAALFDGSQSLLQPLGATGAALLFEGQVTTAGDVPSTQRIRDLAAWLDRRRKTTEPAPQALTVTAALTLDEPSFMDLRPIASGLIAAPLSASEGEYLLWFRPEQVRTVTWGGDPLKAVIIGDDPSDLSPRRSFAQWHQLVEGKSEPWSPAELASARLISETVADVPLQLRSVRMVIAQDQLATISAQVLRSEQPVIIADVEGRILLMNEAFEQQLRASHPHIPHLRDLGSYFAAPAEFRANLDDLMRNKRSWRGELTLSGAASQRPLMVRADPVIAPYDRVLGFVLIFSDLTERKTAEAARARFQEEIDGARRPSLRLDQRASLIYKELAASTVENAQLAALEVTHGAEAGGMPEMLESIRNSTARTLGILEHLVWYRSQSEE
;
A
#
# COMPACT_ATOMS: atom_id res chain seq x y z
N MET A 1 20.10 33.77 -10.13
CA MET A 1 20.60 32.69 -9.25
C MET A 1 19.49 32.39 -8.25
N PRO A 2 19.01 31.16 -8.12
CA PRO A 2 18.05 30.85 -7.07
C PRO A 2 18.76 31.07 -5.70
N VAL A 3 18.12 31.84 -4.83
CA VAL A 3 18.55 32.02 -3.44
C VAL A 3 18.68 30.61 -2.82
N PRO A 4 19.81 30.29 -2.14
CA PRO A 4 19.94 29.01 -1.47
C PRO A 4 18.83 28.90 -0.43
N LEU A 5 17.97 27.89 -0.59
CA LEU A 5 16.82 27.63 0.25
C LEU A 5 17.32 27.19 1.64
N THR A 6 17.44 28.16 2.56
CA THR A 6 17.89 27.89 3.92
C THR A 6 16.87 27.03 4.67
N THR A 7 17.35 26.00 5.35
CA THR A 7 16.55 25.15 6.25
C THR A 7 16.41 25.89 7.59
N PRO A 8 15.19 26.30 8.00
CA PRO A 8 15.02 27.04 9.25
C PRO A 8 15.22 26.09 10.45
N ALA A 9 15.83 26.64 11.50
CA ALA A 9 15.90 25.98 12.79
C ALA A 9 14.49 25.90 13.40
N PHE A 10 14.32 25.00 14.38
CA PHE A 10 13.05 24.87 15.11
C PHE A 10 12.59 26.20 15.71
N GLY A 11 11.32 26.54 15.49
CA GLY A 11 10.68 27.78 15.98
C GLY A 11 11.02 29.03 15.17
N HIS A 12 11.79 28.95 14.10
CA HIS A 12 12.16 30.05 13.22
C HIS A 12 11.59 29.88 11.78
N ALA A 13 10.73 28.92 11.58
CA ALA A 13 10.06 28.71 10.30
C ALA A 13 9.02 29.80 10.04
N THR A 14 8.85 30.12 8.76
CA THR A 14 7.76 30.93 8.23
C THR A 14 6.84 30.01 7.42
N LEU A 15 5.64 30.47 7.07
CA LEU A 15 4.73 29.69 6.22
C LEU A 15 5.33 29.34 4.85
N ALA A 16 6.27 30.15 4.36
CA ALA A 16 6.95 29.91 3.10
C ALA A 16 8.03 28.81 3.18
N ASN A 17 8.49 28.43 4.37
CA ASN A 17 9.57 27.46 4.56
C ASN A 17 9.30 26.43 5.67
N CYS A 18 8.09 26.39 6.23
CA CYS A 18 7.71 25.43 7.29
C CYS A 18 7.91 23.97 6.88
N GLU A 19 7.81 23.65 5.58
CA GLU A 19 8.08 22.32 5.04
C GLU A 19 9.52 21.83 5.27
N ARG A 20 10.44 22.73 5.67
CA ARG A 20 11.85 22.44 5.90
C ARG A 20 12.28 22.68 7.34
N GLU A 21 11.37 23.05 8.22
CA GLU A 21 11.69 23.27 9.63
C GLU A 21 12.25 21.99 10.27
N GLN A 22 13.34 22.12 11.01
CA GLN A 22 13.97 20.98 11.69
C GLN A 22 13.20 20.58 12.95
N ILE A 23 11.94 20.19 12.81
CA ILE A 23 11.04 19.87 13.92
C ILE A 23 11.51 18.71 14.80
N HIS A 24 12.43 17.88 14.33
CA HIS A 24 13.07 16.81 15.10
C HIS A 24 14.19 17.31 16.01
N LEU A 25 14.69 18.53 15.81
CA LEU A 25 15.72 19.18 16.61
C LEU A 25 15.12 20.26 17.54
N ALA A 26 13.97 19.99 18.12
CA ALA A 26 13.20 20.95 18.90
C ALA A 26 13.99 21.55 20.09
N GLY A 27 14.87 20.75 20.74
CA GLY A 27 15.63 21.13 21.90
C GLY A 27 14.80 21.59 23.11
N SER A 28 13.53 21.19 23.13
CA SER A 28 12.57 21.43 24.20
C SER A 28 11.50 20.34 24.22
N ILE A 29 10.81 20.20 25.35
CA ILE A 29 9.77 19.22 25.57
C ILE A 29 8.48 19.86 26.09
N GLN A 30 7.39 19.10 26.05
CA GLN A 30 6.15 19.41 26.77
C GLN A 30 6.35 19.27 28.29
N PRO A 31 5.67 20.11 29.13
CA PRO A 31 5.98 20.20 30.56
C PRO A 31 5.46 19.06 31.43
N HIS A 32 4.63 18.16 30.90
CA HIS A 32 4.01 17.06 31.67
C HIS A 32 5.00 15.94 32.05
N GLY A 33 6.21 15.92 31.45
CA GLY A 33 7.28 14.98 31.77
C GLY A 33 8.64 15.68 31.80
N ILE A 34 9.70 14.84 31.87
CA ILE A 34 11.10 15.28 31.79
C ILE A 34 11.87 14.42 30.80
N LEU A 35 12.92 15.00 30.21
CA LEU A 35 13.83 14.31 29.32
C LEU A 35 15.26 14.39 29.86
N LEU A 36 15.95 13.25 29.85
CA LEU A 36 17.36 13.11 30.17
C LEU A 36 18.07 12.51 28.95
N ALA A 37 19.16 13.13 28.51
CA ALA A 37 20.09 12.54 27.55
C ALA A 37 21.32 12.02 28.32
N VAL A 38 21.67 10.78 28.08
CA VAL A 38 22.65 10.03 28.85
C VAL A 38 23.78 9.56 27.95
N LYS A 39 25.01 9.71 28.42
CA LYS A 39 26.21 9.19 27.77
C LYS A 39 26.41 7.73 28.16
N GLU A 40 26.52 6.86 27.19
CA GLU A 40 26.91 5.46 27.37
C GLU A 40 28.44 5.31 27.19
N PRO A 41 29.13 4.36 27.87
CA PRO A 41 28.59 3.36 28.82
C PRO A 41 28.49 3.88 30.27
N ASP A 42 28.96 5.10 30.56
CA ASP A 42 29.06 5.62 31.94
C ASP A 42 27.71 5.90 32.59
N ASN A 43 26.65 5.92 31.78
CA ASN A 43 25.29 6.28 32.17
C ASN A 43 25.20 7.65 32.86
N LEU A 44 26.00 8.59 32.37
CA LEU A 44 26.08 9.95 32.90
C LEU A 44 25.06 10.84 32.19
N VAL A 45 24.25 11.56 32.93
CA VAL A 45 23.32 12.54 32.36
C VAL A 45 24.12 13.75 31.82
N ILE A 46 24.04 14.01 30.54
CA ILE A 46 24.75 15.08 29.84
C ILE A 46 23.87 16.23 29.41
N GLN A 47 22.57 15.98 29.23
CA GLN A 47 21.56 17.00 29.01
C GLN A 47 20.29 16.63 29.77
N ALA A 48 19.54 17.63 30.24
CA ALA A 48 18.25 17.40 30.87
C ALA A 48 17.29 18.56 30.54
N SER A 49 16.00 18.31 30.57
CA SER A 49 15.00 19.38 30.55
C SER A 49 15.09 20.23 31.82
N THR A 50 14.87 21.52 31.71
CA THR A 50 15.06 22.47 32.84
C THR A 50 14.16 22.16 34.03
N ASN A 51 13.03 21.51 33.85
CA ASN A 51 12.12 21.05 34.91
C ASN A 51 12.58 19.75 35.58
N ALA A 52 13.63 19.07 35.11
CA ALA A 52 14.06 17.75 35.59
C ALA A 52 14.49 17.81 37.09
N ALA A 53 15.20 18.86 37.52
CA ALA A 53 15.63 19.02 38.89
C ALA A 53 14.43 19.10 39.87
N ALA A 54 13.44 19.87 39.52
CA ALA A 54 12.19 20.01 40.31
C ALA A 54 11.38 18.68 40.29
N PHE A 55 11.30 18.03 39.14
CA PHE A 55 10.59 16.76 38.98
C PHE A 55 11.21 15.65 39.84
N LEU A 56 12.52 15.56 39.91
CA LEU A 56 13.29 14.57 40.68
C LEU A 56 13.58 15.00 42.13
N ASN A 57 13.12 16.17 42.53
CA ASN A 57 13.39 16.77 43.82
C ASN A 57 14.89 16.79 44.18
N THR A 58 15.70 17.33 43.28
CA THR A 58 17.18 17.44 43.43
C THR A 58 17.67 18.80 42.95
N ASN A 59 18.86 19.21 43.41
CA ASN A 59 19.43 20.50 43.04
C ASN A 59 20.05 20.52 41.63
N SER A 60 20.51 19.37 41.14
CA SER A 60 21.12 19.26 39.82
C SER A 60 20.91 17.84 39.30
N VAL A 61 20.79 17.72 37.97
CA VAL A 61 20.62 16.42 37.26
C VAL A 61 21.80 16.18 36.31
N VAL A 62 22.20 17.21 35.57
CA VAL A 62 23.30 17.12 34.61
C VAL A 62 24.65 16.91 35.34
N GLY A 63 25.45 16.00 34.81
CA GLY A 63 26.71 15.55 35.39
C GLY A 63 26.58 14.46 36.44
N ARG A 64 25.37 13.94 36.70
CA ARG A 64 25.14 12.84 37.63
C ARG A 64 24.93 11.50 36.90
N PRO A 65 25.46 10.38 37.43
CA PRO A 65 25.11 9.06 36.92
C PRO A 65 23.64 8.71 37.23
N LEU A 66 23.01 7.92 36.38
CA LEU A 66 21.60 7.52 36.55
C LEU A 66 21.31 6.90 37.92
N ARG A 67 22.25 6.12 38.46
CA ARG A 67 22.12 5.47 39.79
C ARG A 67 21.94 6.46 40.93
N ASP A 68 22.36 7.69 40.75
CA ASP A 68 22.31 8.73 41.78
C ASP A 68 21.04 9.58 41.73
N LEU A 69 20.14 9.28 40.80
CA LEU A 69 18.85 9.97 40.65
C LEU A 69 17.76 9.44 41.59
N GLY A 70 18.08 8.44 42.42
CA GLY A 70 17.15 7.80 43.35
C GLY A 70 16.19 6.79 42.72
N GLY A 71 15.54 6.02 43.55
CA GLY A 71 14.65 4.95 43.08
C GLY A 71 15.38 3.76 42.48
N ASP A 72 14.70 3.09 41.49
CA ASP A 72 15.21 1.89 40.82
C ASP A 72 15.47 2.08 39.32
N LEU A 73 15.36 3.32 38.79
CA LEU A 73 15.48 3.67 37.38
C LEU A 73 16.67 2.97 36.69
N ALA A 74 17.87 3.10 37.28
CA ALA A 74 19.09 2.52 36.72
C ALA A 74 19.01 1.00 36.61
N LEU A 75 18.46 0.34 37.63
CA LEU A 75 18.32 -1.14 37.69
C LEU A 75 17.32 -1.61 36.63
N GLN A 76 16.22 -0.88 36.42
CA GLN A 76 15.20 -1.25 35.45
C GLN A 76 15.67 -1.07 34.01
N ILE A 77 16.49 -0.07 33.72
CA ILE A 77 16.97 0.23 32.36
C ILE A 77 18.09 -0.72 31.92
N LEU A 78 19.02 -1.07 32.82
CA LEU A 78 20.23 -1.85 32.49
C LEU A 78 19.99 -3.13 31.67
N PRO A 79 19.00 -3.98 31.96
CA PRO A 79 18.72 -5.17 31.16
C PRO A 79 18.37 -4.92 29.70
N HIS A 80 17.89 -3.72 29.40
CA HIS A 80 17.33 -3.36 28.09
C HIS A 80 18.32 -2.59 27.21
N LEU A 81 19.48 -2.18 27.72
CA LEU A 81 20.47 -1.40 26.97
C LEU A 81 21.03 -2.15 25.74
N ASN A 82 21.02 -3.47 25.73
CA ASN A 82 21.45 -4.27 24.58
C ASN A 82 20.37 -4.46 23.50
N GLY A 83 19.16 -3.95 23.75
CA GLY A 83 18.04 -4.04 22.80
C GLY A 83 18.14 -3.06 21.62
N PRO A 84 17.29 -3.23 20.61
CA PRO A 84 17.26 -2.39 19.39
C PRO A 84 16.58 -1.04 19.62
N LEU A 85 17.00 -0.30 20.65
CA LEU A 85 16.41 0.98 21.09
C LEU A 85 16.47 2.10 20.02
N HIS A 86 17.18 1.89 18.91
CA HIS A 86 17.23 2.79 17.77
C HIS A 86 16.08 2.57 16.77
N LEU A 87 15.40 1.43 16.83
CA LEU A 87 14.26 1.10 15.96
C LEU A 87 12.94 1.55 16.57
N ALA A 88 12.77 1.30 17.88
CA ALA A 88 11.55 1.67 18.58
C ALA A 88 11.85 2.04 20.02
N PRO A 89 11.15 3.07 20.57
CA PRO A 89 11.20 3.36 22.00
C PRO A 89 10.70 2.17 22.83
N MET A 90 11.33 1.97 23.98
CA MET A 90 10.90 0.98 24.93
C MET A 90 10.42 1.68 26.21
N THR A 91 9.27 1.26 26.73
CA THR A 91 8.72 1.84 27.97
C THR A 91 8.69 0.82 29.10
N LEU A 92 9.03 1.26 30.27
CA LEU A 92 9.04 0.48 31.50
C LEU A 92 8.55 1.34 32.67
N ARG A 93 8.03 0.70 33.69
CA ARG A 93 7.62 1.39 34.92
C ARG A 93 8.75 1.30 35.96
N CYS A 94 9.11 2.43 36.53
CA CYS A 94 10.15 2.52 37.55
C CYS A 94 9.82 3.56 38.62
N ALA A 95 10.71 3.70 39.59
CA ALA A 95 10.64 4.75 40.61
C ALA A 95 11.86 5.66 40.52
N VAL A 96 11.67 6.96 40.72
CA VAL A 96 12.74 7.97 40.65
C VAL A 96 12.61 9.02 41.75
N GLY A 97 13.72 9.67 42.06
CA GLY A 97 13.74 10.79 43.04
C GLY A 97 13.82 10.36 44.50
N THR A 98 13.82 11.34 45.37
CA THR A 98 13.92 11.18 46.84
C THR A 98 12.89 12.11 47.52
N PRO A 99 11.78 11.56 48.05
CA PRO A 99 11.37 10.17 48.09
C PRO A 99 11.03 9.59 46.71
N PRO A 100 11.14 8.25 46.52
CA PRO A 100 10.86 7.63 45.24
C PRO A 100 9.39 7.83 44.83
N ARG A 101 9.15 8.25 43.58
CA ARG A 101 7.83 8.36 42.95
C ARG A 101 7.77 7.45 41.72
N ARG A 102 6.64 6.84 41.50
CA ARG A 102 6.43 5.98 40.32
C ARG A 102 6.29 6.82 39.07
N VAL A 103 6.98 6.39 37.99
CA VAL A 103 6.99 7.02 36.67
C VAL A 103 6.91 5.96 35.58
N ASP A 104 6.35 6.34 34.47
CA ASP A 104 6.47 5.61 33.21
C ASP A 104 7.74 6.16 32.50
N CYS A 105 8.67 5.27 32.17
CA CYS A 105 9.97 5.61 31.61
C CYS A 105 10.07 5.09 30.19
N THR A 106 10.23 5.95 29.21
CA THR A 106 10.47 5.60 27.82
C THR A 106 11.93 5.81 27.48
N ILE A 107 12.59 4.79 26.92
CA ILE A 107 14.01 4.83 26.53
C ILE A 107 14.16 4.57 25.05
N HIS A 108 15.07 5.31 24.40
CA HIS A 108 15.44 5.09 23.00
C HIS A 108 16.81 5.69 22.69
N ARG A 109 17.42 5.24 21.56
CA ARG A 109 18.68 5.81 21.07
C ARG A 109 18.47 6.69 19.88
N PRO A 110 18.84 7.97 19.95
CA PRO A 110 18.82 8.86 18.80
C PRO A 110 19.90 8.48 17.77
N SER A 111 19.73 8.88 16.52
CA SER A 111 20.67 8.57 15.43
C SER A 111 22.08 9.16 15.67
N ASN A 112 22.19 10.20 16.49
CA ASN A 112 23.43 10.91 16.75
C ASN A 112 24.13 10.49 18.05
N GLY A 113 23.75 9.36 18.64
CA GLY A 113 24.40 8.71 19.78
C GLY A 113 23.85 9.12 21.15
N GLY A 114 24.20 8.29 22.17
CA GLY A 114 23.69 8.40 23.54
C GLY A 114 22.32 7.71 23.72
N LEU A 115 21.78 7.81 24.93
CA LEU A 115 20.48 7.27 25.32
C LEU A 115 19.57 8.41 25.76
N ILE A 116 18.38 8.46 25.21
CA ILE A 116 17.31 9.36 25.68
C ILE A 116 16.41 8.60 26.64
N ILE A 117 16.10 9.22 27.77
CA ILE A 117 15.19 8.75 28.79
C ILE A 117 14.12 9.81 28.99
N GLU A 118 12.87 9.45 28.75
CA GLU A 118 11.71 10.31 28.99
C GLU A 118 10.95 9.75 30.19
N LEU A 119 10.63 10.59 31.18
CA LEU A 119 9.91 10.19 32.38
C LEU A 119 8.62 10.97 32.48
N GLU A 120 7.52 10.26 32.61
CA GLU A 120 6.17 10.81 32.83
C GLU A 120 5.61 10.32 34.17
N PRO A 121 4.74 11.07 34.83
CA PRO A 121 4.06 10.60 36.04
C PRO A 121 3.26 9.32 35.76
N ALA A 122 3.53 8.25 36.50
CA ALA A 122 2.77 7.03 36.36
C ALA A 122 1.32 7.22 36.82
N THR A 123 0.40 6.78 35.99
CA THR A 123 -1.03 6.74 36.32
C THR A 123 -1.42 5.38 36.88
N LYS A 124 -2.64 5.29 37.43
CA LYS A 124 -3.21 3.99 37.82
C LYS A 124 -3.39 3.16 36.56
N THR A 125 -2.92 1.92 36.63
CA THR A 125 -3.07 0.99 35.51
C THR A 125 -4.54 0.70 35.24
N THR A 126 -4.99 0.94 34.04
CA THR A 126 -6.32 0.59 33.57
C THR A 126 -6.29 -0.81 32.97
N ASN A 127 -7.21 -1.68 33.39
CA ASN A 127 -7.35 -2.98 32.73
C ASN A 127 -8.00 -2.81 31.36
N ILE A 128 -7.17 -2.61 30.32
CA ILE A 128 -7.61 -2.42 28.94
C ILE A 128 -7.71 -3.74 28.14
N ALA A 129 -7.29 -4.87 28.72
CA ALA A 129 -7.21 -6.13 27.98
C ALA A 129 -8.57 -6.59 27.40
N PRO A 130 -9.71 -6.52 28.12
CA PRO A 130 -11.00 -6.89 27.53
C PRO A 130 -11.44 -5.97 26.39
N ALA A 131 -11.12 -4.66 26.47
CA ALA A 131 -11.42 -3.72 25.42
C ALA A 131 -10.55 -3.94 24.18
N LEU A 132 -9.29 -4.32 24.37
CA LEU A 132 -8.36 -4.65 23.28
C LEU A 132 -8.78 -5.94 22.55
N ASP A 133 -9.16 -6.99 23.27
CA ASP A 133 -9.63 -8.24 22.66
C ASP A 133 -10.81 -7.99 21.69
N GLY A 134 -11.84 -7.29 22.17
CA GLY A 134 -12.98 -6.88 21.35
C GLY A 134 -12.58 -5.97 20.17
N ALA A 135 -11.62 -5.05 20.39
CA ALA A 135 -11.15 -4.13 19.37
C ALA A 135 -10.41 -4.85 18.22
N PHE A 136 -9.51 -5.77 18.55
CA PHE A 136 -8.80 -6.57 17.54
C PHE A 136 -9.76 -7.40 16.70
N HIS A 137 -10.75 -8.02 17.32
CA HIS A 137 -11.76 -8.78 16.60
C HIS A 137 -12.57 -7.90 15.62
N ARG A 138 -13.00 -6.71 16.04
CA ARG A 138 -13.74 -5.75 15.21
C ARG A 138 -12.90 -5.30 14.00
N ILE A 139 -11.64 -4.96 14.20
CA ILE A 139 -10.71 -4.54 13.14
C ILE A 139 -10.49 -5.67 12.13
N THR A 140 -10.18 -6.88 12.61
CA THR A 140 -9.88 -8.02 11.72
C THR A 140 -11.08 -8.54 10.95
N SER A 141 -12.29 -8.38 11.50
CA SER A 141 -13.56 -8.79 10.88
C SER A 141 -14.10 -7.79 9.84
N ALA A 142 -13.56 -6.57 9.79
CA ALA A 142 -14.03 -5.56 8.85
C ALA A 142 -13.79 -6.01 7.39
N SER A 143 -14.84 -5.96 6.57
CA SER A 143 -14.83 -6.45 5.18
C SER A 143 -14.62 -5.35 4.13
N SER A 144 -14.61 -4.09 4.53
CA SER A 144 -14.41 -2.95 3.64
C SER A 144 -13.57 -1.87 4.31
N LEU A 145 -12.91 -1.05 3.50
CA LEU A 145 -12.09 0.06 3.98
C LEU A 145 -12.89 1.08 4.79
N LEU A 146 -14.10 1.43 4.34
CA LEU A 146 -15.00 2.34 5.07
C LEU A 146 -15.45 1.74 6.38
N GLY A 147 -15.88 0.47 6.40
CA GLY A 147 -16.26 -0.24 7.62
C GLY A 147 -15.09 -0.34 8.61
N LEU A 148 -13.89 -0.64 8.13
CA LEU A 148 -12.68 -0.64 8.95
C LEU A 148 -12.40 0.75 9.56
N SER A 149 -12.52 1.80 8.75
CA SER A 149 -12.30 3.18 9.20
C SER A 149 -13.32 3.59 10.27
N ASP A 150 -14.58 3.19 10.10
CA ASP A 150 -15.65 3.44 11.04
C ASP A 150 -15.45 2.72 12.38
N GLU A 151 -15.08 1.44 12.33
CA GLU A 151 -14.73 0.67 13.52
C GLU A 151 -13.51 1.27 14.23
N THR A 152 -12.48 1.64 13.47
CA THR A 152 -11.28 2.28 14.00
C THR A 152 -11.60 3.58 14.74
N ALA A 153 -12.36 4.48 14.12
CA ALA A 153 -12.77 5.74 14.76
C ALA A 153 -13.57 5.49 16.05
N THR A 154 -14.46 4.49 16.04
CA THR A 154 -15.28 4.12 17.19
C THR A 154 -14.42 3.57 18.33
N ILE A 155 -13.54 2.59 18.02
CA ILE A 155 -12.64 1.95 19.00
C ILE A 155 -11.73 2.99 19.66
N PHE A 156 -11.09 3.84 18.86
CA PHE A 156 -10.22 4.87 19.40
C PHE A 156 -10.96 5.87 20.29
N LYS A 157 -12.19 6.23 19.92
CA LYS A 157 -13.03 7.10 20.78
C LYS A 157 -13.39 6.43 22.09
N GLU A 158 -13.77 5.15 22.08
CA GLU A 158 -14.10 4.37 23.27
C GLU A 158 -12.90 4.24 24.21
N ILE A 159 -11.70 3.95 23.69
CA ILE A 159 -10.49 3.72 24.48
C ILE A 159 -9.89 5.03 25.00
N THR A 160 -9.84 6.08 24.17
CA THR A 160 -9.16 7.33 24.52
C THR A 160 -10.09 8.35 25.19
N GLY A 161 -11.40 8.26 24.90
CA GLY A 161 -12.40 9.23 25.36
C GLY A 161 -12.21 10.63 24.80
N TYR A 162 -11.57 10.78 23.64
CA TYR A 162 -11.44 12.06 22.94
C TYR A 162 -12.78 12.54 22.39
N ASP A 163 -12.94 13.83 22.24
CA ASP A 163 -14.18 14.45 21.77
C ASP A 163 -14.46 14.17 20.32
N ARG A 164 -13.40 14.13 19.50
CA ARG A 164 -13.43 13.83 18.09
C ARG A 164 -12.32 12.84 17.75
N VAL A 165 -12.64 11.82 16.98
CA VAL A 165 -11.69 10.86 16.39
C VAL A 165 -11.98 10.74 14.91
N MET A 166 -10.95 10.88 14.09
CA MET A 166 -11.02 10.83 12.64
C MET A 166 -10.05 9.81 12.10
N VAL A 167 -10.46 9.07 11.08
CA VAL A 167 -9.54 8.33 10.21
C VAL A 167 -9.31 9.16 8.96
N TYR A 168 -8.08 9.56 8.78
CA TYR A 168 -7.61 10.49 7.77
C TYR A 168 -6.70 9.76 6.78
N ARG A 169 -7.00 9.83 5.48
CA ARG A 169 -6.23 9.20 4.42
C ARG A 169 -5.51 10.25 3.58
N PHE A 170 -4.27 9.98 3.20
CA PHE A 170 -3.54 10.79 2.21
C PHE A 170 -3.80 10.26 0.80
N ASP A 171 -3.98 11.16 -0.17
CA ASP A 171 -3.96 10.84 -1.59
C ASP A 171 -2.54 10.95 -2.17
N ASP A 172 -2.37 10.60 -3.46
CA ASP A 172 -1.08 10.62 -4.15
C ASP A 172 -0.49 12.03 -4.29
N GLU A 173 -1.34 13.08 -4.29
CA GLU A 173 -0.92 14.48 -4.28
C GLU A 173 -0.55 14.96 -2.87
N GLY A 174 -0.81 14.13 -1.86
CA GLY A 174 -0.56 14.40 -0.46
C GLY A 174 -1.67 15.22 0.21
N HIS A 175 -2.80 15.44 -0.42
CA HIS A 175 -3.97 15.97 0.27
C HIS A 175 -4.55 14.92 1.20
N GLY A 176 -5.22 15.35 2.24
CA GLY A 176 -5.85 14.44 3.16
C GLY A 176 -7.37 14.50 3.09
N GLU A 177 -8.02 13.37 3.34
CA GLU A 177 -9.46 13.22 3.37
C GLU A 177 -9.88 12.53 4.66
N VAL A 178 -10.93 13.04 5.30
CA VAL A 178 -11.53 12.39 6.48
C VAL A 178 -12.48 11.30 6.01
N LEU A 179 -12.06 10.04 6.09
CA LEU A 179 -12.84 8.86 5.67
C LEU A 179 -13.91 8.47 6.67
N SER A 180 -13.64 8.65 7.96
CA SER A 180 -14.56 8.34 9.06
C SER A 180 -14.33 9.29 10.22
N GLU A 181 -15.41 9.59 10.94
CA GLU A 181 -15.40 10.49 12.07
C GLU A 181 -16.36 10.00 13.17
N ARG A 182 -15.89 10.07 14.40
CA ARG A 182 -16.71 9.93 15.61
C ARG A 182 -16.51 11.15 16.49
N ARG A 183 -17.54 11.96 16.68
CA ARG A 183 -17.47 13.23 17.41
C ARG A 183 -18.57 13.37 18.44
N ARG A 184 -18.47 14.38 19.30
CA ARG A 184 -19.61 14.84 20.09
C ARG A 184 -20.66 15.46 19.16
N PRO A 185 -21.96 15.32 19.45
CA PRO A 185 -23.03 15.82 18.57
C PRO A 185 -22.98 17.32 18.30
N GLU A 186 -22.53 18.11 19.29
CA GLU A 186 -22.44 19.57 19.20
C GLU A 186 -21.30 20.11 18.35
N LEU A 187 -20.35 19.26 17.97
CA LEU A 187 -19.21 19.67 17.14
C LEU A 187 -19.58 19.66 15.66
N GLU A 188 -19.03 20.57 14.89
CA GLU A 188 -19.13 20.57 13.42
C GLU A 188 -18.55 19.28 12.83
N ALA A 189 -19.15 18.76 11.75
CA ALA A 189 -18.67 17.56 11.07
C ALA A 189 -17.50 17.88 10.13
N PHE A 190 -16.48 17.03 10.19
CA PHE A 190 -15.34 17.05 9.26
C PHE A 190 -15.32 15.86 8.30
N LEU A 191 -16.26 14.93 8.46
CA LEU A 191 -16.41 13.76 7.59
C LEU A 191 -16.52 14.19 6.12
N GLY A 192 -15.69 13.61 5.26
CA GLY A 192 -15.62 13.92 3.83
C GLY A 192 -14.89 15.21 3.49
N ASN A 193 -14.47 16.01 4.46
CA ASN A 193 -13.66 17.19 4.20
C ASN A 193 -12.26 16.80 3.72
N ARG A 194 -11.76 17.59 2.77
CA ARG A 194 -10.37 17.51 2.31
C ARG A 194 -9.53 18.62 2.89
N TYR A 195 -8.26 18.35 3.07
CA TYR A 195 -7.26 19.26 3.60
C TYR A 195 -6.04 19.25 2.67
N PRO A 196 -5.49 20.42 2.31
CA PRO A 196 -4.35 20.48 1.41
C PRO A 196 -3.08 19.86 2.01
N ALA A 197 -2.18 19.43 1.14
CA ALA A 197 -0.90 18.83 1.50
C ALA A 197 -0.04 19.73 2.43
N SER A 198 -0.21 21.04 2.33
CA SER A 198 0.47 22.03 3.16
C SER A 198 0.10 21.99 4.65
N ASP A 199 -1.08 21.48 4.99
CA ASP A 199 -1.53 21.39 6.39
C ASP A 199 -0.73 20.37 7.21
N ILE A 200 -0.19 19.32 6.55
CA ILE A 200 0.74 18.35 7.15
C ILE A 200 1.98 18.25 6.26
N PRO A 201 3.02 19.09 6.50
CA PRO A 201 4.21 19.16 5.68
C PRO A 201 4.96 17.83 5.58
N GLN A 202 5.71 17.61 4.49
CA GLN A 202 6.45 16.38 4.24
C GLN A 202 7.42 15.99 5.38
N ILE A 203 8.02 16.99 6.06
CA ILE A 203 8.89 16.69 7.19
C ILE A 203 8.14 16.14 8.39
N ALA A 204 6.91 16.60 8.63
CA ALA A 204 6.03 16.05 9.66
C ALA A 204 5.61 14.62 9.32
N ARG A 205 5.29 14.33 8.04
CA ARG A 205 4.94 13.00 7.56
C ARG A 205 6.07 11.99 7.77
N ARG A 206 7.32 12.35 7.44
CA ARG A 206 8.50 11.51 7.70
C ARG A 206 8.70 11.21 9.19
N LEU A 207 8.33 12.15 10.07
CA LEU A 207 8.36 11.87 11.50
C LEU A 207 7.22 10.98 11.96
N TYR A 208 6.03 11.07 11.37
CA TYR A 208 4.92 10.15 11.61
C TYR A 208 5.24 8.72 11.16
N GLU A 209 6.09 8.54 10.14
CA GLU A 209 6.59 7.22 9.74
C GLU A 209 7.52 6.60 10.79
N ARG A 210 8.32 7.40 11.48
CA ARG A 210 9.28 6.95 12.49
C ARG A 210 8.70 6.89 13.90
N ASN A 211 8.03 7.94 14.34
CA ASN A 211 7.36 8.05 15.63
C ASN A 211 5.84 7.97 15.42
N ARG A 212 5.29 6.79 15.59
CA ARG A 212 3.93 6.45 15.17
C ARG A 212 2.83 6.95 16.07
N VAL A 213 3.17 7.35 17.29
CA VAL A 213 2.21 7.95 18.25
C VAL A 213 2.71 9.33 18.65
N ARG A 214 1.90 10.34 18.42
CA ARG A 214 2.19 11.70 18.81
C ARG A 214 1.12 12.22 19.74
N LEU A 215 1.51 12.61 20.97
CA LEU A 215 0.65 13.20 21.98
C LEU A 215 0.96 14.70 22.13
N LEU A 216 -0.09 15.50 22.18
CA LEU A 216 -0.08 16.88 22.70
C LEU A 216 -1.08 16.96 23.84
N VAL A 217 -0.58 17.23 25.03
CA VAL A 217 -1.43 17.22 26.27
C VAL A 217 -2.20 18.52 26.43
N ASP A 218 -1.56 19.65 26.11
CA ASP A 218 -2.15 20.98 26.20
C ASP A 218 -1.57 21.87 25.08
N VAL A 219 -2.42 22.34 24.20
CA VAL A 219 -1.97 23.20 23.08
C VAL A 219 -1.38 24.54 23.57
N ASN A 220 -1.72 24.99 24.78
CA ASN A 220 -1.27 26.26 25.37
C ASN A 220 -0.04 26.12 26.28
N TYR A 221 0.63 24.93 26.23
CA TYR A 221 1.82 24.73 27.07
C TYR A 221 2.98 25.66 26.71
N THR A 222 3.81 25.94 27.70
CA THR A 222 5.10 26.59 27.49
C THR A 222 6.17 25.52 27.32
N PRO A 223 6.95 25.54 26.21
CA PRO A 223 8.03 24.58 25.98
C PRO A 223 9.09 24.63 27.08
N VAL A 224 9.50 23.45 27.55
CA VAL A 224 10.59 23.32 28.56
C VAL A 224 11.89 23.01 27.82
N PRO A 225 12.87 23.94 27.83
CA PRO A 225 14.12 23.78 27.09
C PRO A 225 15.02 22.68 27.68
N LEU A 226 15.86 22.08 26.84
CA LEU A 226 16.97 21.23 27.26
C LEU A 226 18.18 22.06 27.66
N GLN A 227 18.88 21.62 28.70
CA GLN A 227 20.15 22.20 29.16
C GLN A 227 21.24 21.13 29.27
N PRO A 228 22.44 21.37 28.68
CA PRO A 228 22.73 22.41 27.68
C PRO A 228 21.91 22.15 26.38
N ARG A 229 21.64 23.19 25.58
CA ARG A 229 20.88 23.05 24.30
C ARG A 229 21.60 22.11 23.35
N ILE A 230 22.91 22.34 23.17
CA ILE A 230 23.77 21.55 22.28
C ILE A 230 24.31 20.35 23.04
N SER A 231 24.25 19.19 22.41
CA SER A 231 24.74 17.94 23.01
C SER A 231 26.27 17.97 23.21
N PRO A 232 26.77 17.75 24.43
CA PRO A 232 28.20 17.63 24.68
C PRO A 232 28.88 16.46 23.98
N LEU A 233 28.13 15.44 23.49
CA LEU A 233 28.68 14.29 22.78
C LEU A 233 29.24 14.64 21.42
N ASN A 234 28.56 15.51 20.67
CA ASN A 234 28.85 15.72 19.25
C ASN A 234 28.77 17.16 18.80
N GLY A 235 28.48 18.10 19.71
CA GLY A 235 28.38 19.53 19.39
C GLY A 235 27.18 19.91 18.51
N ARG A 236 26.13 19.07 18.47
CA ARG A 236 24.91 19.30 17.67
C ARG A 236 23.66 19.28 18.55
N ASP A 237 22.55 19.76 17.99
CA ASP A 237 21.25 19.59 18.62
C ASP A 237 20.90 18.09 18.79
N LEU A 238 20.19 17.77 19.86
CA LEU A 238 19.74 16.40 20.13
C LEU A 238 18.65 16.00 19.12
N ASP A 239 18.83 14.85 18.46
CA ASP A 239 17.79 14.25 17.60
C ASP A 239 16.67 13.67 18.47
N MET A 240 15.52 14.33 18.45
CA MET A 240 14.32 13.96 19.20
C MET A 240 13.26 13.28 18.32
N SER A 241 13.66 12.69 17.19
CA SER A 241 12.72 12.07 16.24
C SER A 241 11.79 11.04 16.89
N LEU A 242 12.31 10.23 17.82
CA LEU A 242 11.55 9.21 18.53
C LEU A 242 10.99 9.68 19.88
N SER A 243 11.27 10.92 20.30
CA SER A 243 10.82 11.44 21.60
C SER A 243 9.33 11.75 21.62
N CYS A 244 8.62 11.16 22.58
CA CYS A 244 7.19 11.40 22.82
C CYS A 244 6.93 12.79 23.39
N LEU A 245 7.82 13.28 24.28
CA LEU A 245 7.71 14.57 24.94
C LEU A 245 8.12 15.75 24.06
N ARG A 246 8.78 15.52 22.93
CA ARG A 246 9.27 16.56 22.02
C ARG A 246 8.23 17.67 21.79
N SER A 247 8.63 18.92 21.90
CA SER A 247 7.78 20.08 21.61
C SER A 247 7.24 20.05 20.19
N MET A 248 6.05 20.57 20.01
CA MET A 248 5.43 20.80 18.71
C MET A 248 5.96 22.09 18.11
N SER A 249 6.01 22.20 16.77
CA SER A 249 6.32 23.44 16.09
C SER A 249 5.32 24.54 16.51
N PRO A 250 5.76 25.78 16.74
CA PRO A 250 4.86 26.89 17.05
C PRO A 250 3.78 27.09 15.97
N ILE A 251 4.11 26.83 14.71
CA ILE A 251 3.15 26.92 13.60
C ILE A 251 2.03 25.88 13.75
N ASP A 252 2.40 24.61 14.02
CA ASP A 252 1.41 23.53 14.22
C ASP A 252 0.58 23.77 15.48
N GLN A 253 1.22 24.29 16.54
CA GLN A 253 0.53 24.67 17.78
C GLN A 253 -0.52 25.76 17.52
N LYS A 254 -0.15 26.80 16.74
CA LYS A 254 -1.07 27.87 16.35
C LYS A 254 -2.21 27.36 15.46
N TYR A 255 -1.92 26.42 14.56
CA TYR A 255 -2.93 25.74 13.73
C TYR A 255 -3.99 25.06 14.59
N LEU A 256 -3.58 24.27 15.59
CA LEU A 256 -4.49 23.60 16.52
C LEU A 256 -5.27 24.59 17.39
N GLN A 257 -4.63 25.67 17.85
CA GLN A 257 -5.31 26.74 18.56
C GLN A 257 -6.42 27.39 17.72
N ASN A 258 -6.15 27.62 16.42
CA ASN A 258 -7.15 28.17 15.49
C ASN A 258 -8.31 27.22 15.26
N MET A 259 -8.10 25.88 15.35
CA MET A 259 -9.16 24.87 15.34
C MET A 259 -9.91 24.77 16.67
N GLY A 260 -9.48 25.49 17.71
CA GLY A 260 -10.05 25.40 19.06
C GLY A 260 -9.69 24.09 19.78
N VAL A 261 -8.69 23.35 19.30
CA VAL A 261 -8.26 22.07 19.85
C VAL A 261 -7.36 22.29 21.05
N GLY A 262 -7.69 21.69 22.21
CA GLY A 262 -6.89 21.78 23.44
C GLY A 262 -5.83 20.69 23.55
N ALA A 263 -6.11 19.48 23.08
CA ALA A 263 -5.18 18.34 23.12
C ALA A 263 -5.36 17.43 21.92
N THR A 264 -4.28 16.74 21.50
CA THR A 264 -4.34 15.77 20.39
C THR A 264 -3.60 14.49 20.71
N LEU A 265 -4.11 13.37 20.15
CA LEU A 265 -3.40 12.11 20.02
C LEU A 265 -3.49 11.69 18.56
N VAL A 266 -2.34 11.46 17.91
CA VAL A 266 -2.28 11.05 16.52
C VAL A 266 -1.54 9.72 16.44
N CYS A 267 -2.13 8.72 15.77
CA CYS A 267 -1.51 7.43 15.49
C CYS A 267 -1.38 7.24 13.97
N SER A 268 -0.22 6.81 13.53
CA SER A 268 0.10 6.61 12.13
C SER A 268 -0.43 5.28 11.61
N LEU A 269 -0.99 5.29 10.40
CA LEU A 269 -1.35 4.10 9.64
C LEU A 269 -0.31 3.89 8.54
N ILE A 270 0.63 2.96 8.76
CA ILE A 270 1.74 2.68 7.84
C ILE A 270 1.39 1.43 7.03
N VAL A 271 1.07 1.62 5.77
CA VAL A 271 0.72 0.54 4.84
C VAL A 271 1.85 0.37 3.83
N SER A 272 2.37 -0.83 3.70
CA SER A 272 3.49 -1.15 2.77
C SER A 272 4.68 -0.20 2.90
N GLY A 273 5.02 0.20 4.13
CA GLY A 273 6.15 1.09 4.42
C GLY A 273 5.92 2.57 4.14
N ARG A 274 4.72 2.98 3.76
CA ARG A 274 4.34 4.37 3.49
C ARG A 274 3.28 4.85 4.47
N LEU A 275 3.31 6.14 4.78
CA LEU A 275 2.26 6.77 5.56
C LEU A 275 0.97 6.85 4.72
N TRP A 276 0.08 5.88 4.91
CA TRP A 276 -1.21 5.80 4.24
C TRP A 276 -2.20 6.82 4.81
N GLY A 277 -2.16 7.01 6.12
CA GLY A 277 -3.09 7.89 6.81
C GLY A 277 -2.78 8.03 8.29
N LEU A 278 -3.70 8.66 9.00
CA LEU A 278 -3.62 8.93 10.44
C LEU A 278 -4.95 8.60 11.12
N VAL A 279 -4.89 8.11 12.35
CA VAL A 279 -5.98 8.21 13.30
C VAL A 279 -5.73 9.46 14.13
N ALA A 280 -6.50 10.52 13.89
CA ALA A 280 -6.37 11.80 14.56
C ALA A 280 -7.47 11.99 15.61
N CYS A 281 -7.07 12.11 16.87
CA CYS A 281 -7.95 12.33 18.00
C CYS A 281 -7.80 13.76 18.51
N HIS A 282 -8.89 14.52 18.62
CA HIS A 282 -8.91 15.89 19.11
C HIS A 282 -9.78 15.97 20.39
N HIS A 283 -9.28 16.71 21.38
CA HIS A 283 -10.01 17.08 22.59
C HIS A 283 -9.98 18.60 22.72
N TYR A 284 -11.06 19.18 23.23
CA TYR A 284 -11.19 20.65 23.28
C TYR A 284 -10.71 21.26 24.60
N GLU A 285 -10.26 20.40 25.52
CA GLU A 285 -9.58 20.76 26.76
C GLU A 285 -8.24 20.02 26.87
N PRO A 286 -7.30 20.46 27.73
CA PRO A 286 -6.07 19.73 28.00
C PRO A 286 -6.38 18.29 28.45
N ARG A 287 -5.66 17.30 27.88
CA ARG A 287 -5.89 15.88 28.16
C ARG A 287 -4.60 15.07 28.11
N PHE A 288 -4.26 14.46 29.22
CA PHE A 288 -3.18 13.48 29.30
C PHE A 288 -3.73 12.07 29.01
N VAL A 289 -3.00 11.32 28.18
CA VAL A 289 -3.30 9.92 27.84
C VAL A 289 -2.17 9.06 28.39
N PRO A 290 -2.46 8.14 29.32
CA PRO A 290 -1.46 7.23 29.89
C PRO A 290 -0.73 6.38 28.85
N PHE A 291 0.46 5.93 29.20
CA PHE A 291 1.29 5.14 28.30
C PHE A 291 0.59 3.85 27.81
N ASP A 292 -0.05 3.11 28.73
CA ASP A 292 -0.77 1.87 28.39
C ASP A 292 -1.85 2.07 27.32
N ILE A 293 -2.58 3.17 27.39
CA ILE A 293 -3.57 3.56 26.38
C ILE A 293 -2.87 3.94 25.07
N ARG A 294 -1.76 4.69 25.11
CA ARG A 294 -1.00 5.06 23.90
C ARG A 294 -0.42 3.85 23.18
N ALA A 295 0.16 2.91 23.94
CA ALA A 295 0.68 1.66 23.39
C ALA A 295 -0.42 0.78 22.79
N ALA A 296 -1.59 0.74 23.43
CA ALA A 296 -2.77 0.08 22.87
C ALA A 296 -3.21 0.71 21.54
N CYS A 297 -3.28 2.04 21.48
CA CYS A 297 -3.61 2.76 20.26
C CYS A 297 -2.59 2.50 19.14
N GLU A 298 -1.30 2.41 19.48
CA GLU A 298 -0.24 2.07 18.51
C GLU A 298 -0.44 0.66 17.95
N ALA A 299 -0.65 -0.34 18.82
CA ALA A 299 -0.89 -1.73 18.40
C ALA A 299 -2.16 -1.87 17.53
N LEU A 300 -3.23 -1.14 17.88
CA LEU A 300 -4.45 -1.11 17.09
C LEU A 300 -4.25 -0.43 15.74
N ALA A 301 -3.50 0.68 15.67
CA ALA A 301 -3.17 1.36 14.43
C ALA A 301 -2.36 0.45 13.48
N GLU A 302 -1.37 -0.30 14.02
CA GLU A 302 -0.64 -1.30 13.26
C GLU A 302 -1.56 -2.40 12.71
N THR A 303 -2.46 -2.90 13.54
CA THR A 303 -3.43 -3.93 13.12
C THR A 303 -4.38 -3.39 12.03
N CYS A 304 -4.82 -2.13 12.16
CA CYS A 304 -5.60 -1.45 11.13
C CYS A 304 -4.80 -1.35 9.82
N ALA A 305 -3.54 -0.94 9.89
CA ALA A 305 -2.68 -0.81 8.70
C ALA A 305 -2.47 -2.14 7.97
N ILE A 306 -2.27 -3.23 8.72
CA ILE A 306 -2.19 -4.58 8.16
C ILE A 306 -3.52 -4.97 7.50
N ARG A 307 -4.65 -4.66 8.14
CA ARG A 307 -5.96 -4.96 7.57
C ARG A 307 -6.26 -4.15 6.31
N ILE A 308 -5.84 -2.88 6.27
CA ILE A 308 -5.91 -2.04 5.06
C ILE A 308 -5.14 -2.71 3.92
N ALA A 309 -3.87 -3.08 4.15
CA ALA A 309 -3.05 -3.77 3.16
C ALA A 309 -3.72 -5.04 2.63
N ALA A 310 -4.30 -5.85 3.52
CA ALA A 310 -5.01 -7.07 3.14
C ALA A 310 -6.27 -6.79 2.30
N LEU A 311 -7.04 -5.75 2.63
CA LEU A 311 -8.22 -5.37 1.85
C LEU A 311 -7.86 -4.83 0.47
N GLU A 312 -6.81 -4.02 0.37
CA GLU A 312 -6.29 -3.49 -0.91
C GLU A 312 -5.76 -4.62 -1.79
N SER A 313 -4.95 -5.53 -1.22
CA SER A 313 -4.42 -6.71 -1.94
C SER A 313 -5.55 -7.63 -2.41
N PHE A 314 -6.57 -7.85 -1.58
CA PHE A 314 -7.73 -8.65 -1.97
C PHE A 314 -8.49 -8.03 -3.15
N ALA A 315 -8.70 -6.70 -3.14
CA ALA A 315 -9.35 -6.00 -4.24
C ALA A 315 -8.55 -6.13 -5.54
N GLN A 316 -7.23 -6.01 -5.47
CA GLN A 316 -6.34 -6.21 -6.61
C GLN A 316 -6.42 -7.64 -7.14
N SER A 317 -6.36 -8.65 -6.27
CA SER A 317 -6.45 -10.06 -6.67
C SER A 317 -7.79 -10.40 -7.33
N GLN A 318 -8.90 -9.78 -6.89
CA GLN A 318 -10.19 -9.93 -7.55
C GLN A 318 -10.17 -9.37 -8.98
N SER A 319 -9.56 -8.20 -9.17
CA SER A 319 -9.40 -7.62 -10.51
C SER A 319 -8.57 -8.50 -11.43
N GLU A 320 -7.47 -9.08 -10.93
CA GLU A 320 -6.63 -10.02 -11.68
C GLU A 320 -7.41 -11.28 -12.12
N LEU A 321 -8.28 -11.81 -11.26
CA LEU A 321 -9.13 -12.95 -11.62
C LEU A 321 -10.09 -12.62 -12.76
N VAL A 322 -10.65 -11.42 -12.79
CA VAL A 322 -11.52 -10.98 -13.89
C VAL A 322 -10.72 -10.90 -15.20
N VAL A 323 -9.50 -10.35 -15.14
CA VAL A 323 -8.63 -10.27 -16.32
C VAL A 323 -8.24 -11.67 -16.83
N ARG A 324 -7.89 -12.61 -15.95
CA ARG A 324 -7.59 -13.99 -16.35
C ARG A 324 -8.78 -14.69 -17.02
N ARG A 325 -10.01 -14.41 -16.58
CA ARG A 325 -11.21 -14.91 -17.26
C ARG A 325 -11.39 -14.28 -18.64
N LEU A 326 -11.03 -13.01 -18.79
CA LEU A 326 -11.02 -12.35 -20.11
C LEU A 326 -9.99 -13.00 -21.03
N GLU A 327 -8.76 -13.20 -20.56
CA GLU A 327 -7.70 -13.92 -21.26
C GLU A 327 -8.18 -15.29 -21.76
N GLN A 328 -8.79 -16.09 -20.88
CA GLN A 328 -9.32 -17.40 -21.23
C GLN A 328 -10.37 -17.33 -22.35
N ARG A 329 -11.27 -16.36 -22.29
CA ARG A 329 -12.29 -16.16 -23.34
C ARG A 329 -11.67 -15.73 -24.68
N LEU A 330 -10.68 -14.84 -24.65
CA LEU A 330 -9.97 -14.42 -25.86
C LEU A 330 -9.27 -15.61 -26.52
N VAL A 331 -8.60 -16.42 -25.71
CA VAL A 331 -7.95 -17.65 -26.15
C VAL A 331 -8.94 -18.65 -26.77
N GLU A 332 -10.13 -18.82 -26.19
CA GLU A 332 -11.19 -19.68 -26.72
C GLU A 332 -11.77 -19.13 -28.03
N ALA A 333 -12.00 -17.83 -28.11
CA ALA A 333 -12.53 -17.18 -29.31
C ALA A 333 -11.57 -17.27 -30.50
N VAL A 334 -10.30 -17.04 -30.23
CA VAL A 334 -9.23 -17.23 -31.22
C VAL A 334 -9.24 -18.67 -31.77
N SER A 335 -9.56 -19.64 -30.91
CA SER A 335 -9.58 -21.07 -31.28
C SER A 335 -10.73 -21.45 -32.17
N ARG A 336 -11.91 -20.85 -31.98
CA ARG A 336 -13.14 -21.23 -32.68
C ARG A 336 -13.27 -20.54 -34.02
N ASP A 337 -13.29 -19.24 -34.04
CA ASP A 337 -13.74 -18.44 -35.19
C ASP A 337 -12.71 -17.40 -35.65
N GLY A 338 -11.64 -17.17 -34.89
CA GLY A 338 -10.66 -16.12 -35.13
C GLY A 338 -11.16 -14.70 -34.85
N GLU A 339 -12.40 -14.55 -34.38
CA GLU A 339 -13.03 -13.25 -34.07
C GLU A 339 -12.79 -12.81 -32.62
N TRP A 340 -11.53 -12.75 -32.22
CA TRP A 340 -11.14 -12.34 -30.87
C TRP A 340 -11.62 -10.93 -30.50
N GLN A 341 -11.79 -10.04 -31.49
CA GLN A 341 -12.28 -8.68 -31.27
C GLN A 341 -13.73 -8.69 -30.75
N ALA A 342 -14.58 -9.52 -31.34
CA ALA A 342 -15.96 -9.70 -30.87
C ALA A 342 -15.96 -10.28 -29.45
N ALA A 343 -15.14 -11.29 -29.19
CA ALA A 343 -15.05 -11.93 -27.87
C ALA A 343 -14.49 -10.99 -26.76
N LEU A 344 -13.65 -10.03 -27.11
CA LEU A 344 -13.18 -9.00 -26.17
C LEU A 344 -14.36 -8.16 -25.66
N PHE A 345 -15.33 -7.88 -26.51
CA PHE A 345 -16.48 -7.01 -26.21
C PHE A 345 -17.75 -7.81 -25.84
N ASP A 346 -17.81 -9.11 -26.15
CA ASP A 346 -18.86 -10.00 -25.67
C ASP A 346 -18.74 -10.20 -24.16
N GLY A 347 -19.70 -9.67 -23.41
CA GLY A 347 -19.63 -9.58 -21.96
C GLY A 347 -18.70 -8.43 -21.50
N SER A 348 -18.94 -7.23 -22.03
CA SER A 348 -18.20 -5.98 -21.78
C SER A 348 -17.89 -5.68 -20.31
N GLN A 349 -18.63 -6.24 -19.37
CA GLN A 349 -18.35 -6.10 -17.94
C GLN A 349 -16.93 -6.53 -17.55
N SER A 350 -16.37 -7.56 -18.19
CA SER A 350 -14.99 -8.00 -17.89
C SER A 350 -13.91 -7.01 -18.36
N LEU A 351 -14.24 -6.18 -19.35
CA LEU A 351 -13.34 -5.14 -19.87
C LEU A 351 -13.51 -3.82 -19.12
N LEU A 352 -14.73 -3.49 -18.69
CA LEU A 352 -15.07 -2.21 -18.07
C LEU A 352 -14.99 -2.24 -16.54
N GLN A 353 -15.50 -3.32 -15.92
CA GLN A 353 -15.63 -3.41 -14.46
C GLN A 353 -14.30 -3.31 -13.71
N PRO A 354 -13.19 -3.95 -14.12
CA PRO A 354 -11.91 -3.86 -13.41
C PRO A 354 -11.34 -2.43 -13.35
N LEU A 355 -11.77 -1.58 -14.28
CA LEU A 355 -11.33 -0.21 -14.37
C LEU A 355 -12.42 0.79 -13.93
N GLY A 356 -13.62 0.35 -13.58
CA GLY A 356 -14.75 1.26 -13.34
C GLY A 356 -15.01 2.20 -14.53
N ALA A 357 -14.69 1.75 -15.76
CA ALA A 357 -14.90 2.51 -16.97
C ALA A 357 -16.35 2.38 -17.44
N THR A 358 -16.90 3.43 -18.06
CA THR A 358 -18.24 3.40 -18.64
C THR A 358 -18.24 2.98 -20.10
N GLY A 359 -17.09 3.11 -20.77
CA GLY A 359 -16.92 2.70 -22.15
C GLY A 359 -15.49 2.29 -22.47
N ALA A 360 -15.35 1.46 -23.52
CA ALA A 360 -14.06 1.09 -24.07
C ALA A 360 -14.11 1.01 -25.59
N ALA A 361 -12.96 1.27 -26.24
CA ALA A 361 -12.81 1.17 -27.68
C ALA A 361 -11.49 0.49 -28.04
N LEU A 362 -11.54 -0.42 -28.99
CA LEU A 362 -10.38 -1.03 -29.63
C LEU A 362 -10.23 -0.46 -31.04
N LEU A 363 -9.06 0.12 -31.30
CA LEU A 363 -8.62 0.46 -32.65
C LEU A 363 -7.55 -0.53 -33.06
N PHE A 364 -7.85 -1.33 -34.06
CA PHE A 364 -6.92 -2.35 -34.55
C PHE A 364 -7.12 -2.57 -36.05
N GLU A 365 -6.04 -2.57 -36.83
CA GLU A 365 -6.06 -2.74 -38.29
C GLU A 365 -7.10 -1.83 -39.01
N GLY A 366 -7.26 -0.58 -38.51
CA GLY A 366 -8.20 0.42 -39.05
C GLY A 366 -9.67 0.22 -38.66
N GLN A 367 -10.00 -0.89 -38.00
CA GLN A 367 -11.32 -1.17 -37.45
C GLN A 367 -11.48 -0.58 -36.05
N VAL A 368 -12.71 -0.16 -35.74
CA VAL A 368 -13.07 0.34 -34.41
C VAL A 368 -14.20 -0.50 -33.85
N THR A 369 -13.90 -1.19 -32.74
CA THR A 369 -14.90 -1.97 -31.98
C THR A 369 -15.11 -1.32 -30.62
N THR A 370 -16.34 -1.24 -30.14
CA THR A 370 -16.68 -0.44 -28.95
C THR A 370 -17.64 -1.19 -28.02
N ALA A 371 -17.59 -0.84 -26.74
CA ALA A 371 -18.55 -1.25 -25.73
C ALA A 371 -18.85 -0.12 -24.75
N GLY A 372 -20.10 -0.03 -24.28
CA GLY A 372 -20.55 0.97 -23.34
C GLY A 372 -20.66 2.38 -23.96
N ASP A 373 -20.52 3.39 -23.11
CA ASP A 373 -20.63 4.80 -23.52
C ASP A 373 -19.28 5.29 -24.09
N VAL A 374 -19.23 5.50 -25.38
CA VAL A 374 -18.00 5.87 -26.09
C VAL A 374 -18.21 7.08 -27.01
N PRO A 375 -17.16 7.84 -27.32
CA PRO A 375 -17.18 8.86 -28.35
C PRO A 375 -17.52 8.29 -29.74
N SER A 376 -17.92 9.14 -30.66
CA SER A 376 -18.14 8.71 -32.05
C SER A 376 -16.88 8.14 -32.67
N THR A 377 -17.02 7.21 -33.63
CA THR A 377 -15.90 6.56 -34.31
C THR A 377 -14.86 7.55 -34.86
N GLN A 378 -15.32 8.69 -35.38
CA GLN A 378 -14.41 9.74 -35.87
C GLN A 378 -13.60 10.35 -34.71
N ARG A 379 -14.24 10.65 -33.57
CA ARG A 379 -13.56 11.24 -32.41
C ARG A 379 -12.59 10.23 -31.78
N ILE A 380 -12.90 8.94 -31.82
CA ILE A 380 -11.96 7.88 -31.38
C ILE A 380 -10.71 7.87 -32.28
N ARG A 381 -10.85 8.05 -33.60
CA ARG A 381 -9.70 8.17 -34.51
C ARG A 381 -8.91 9.45 -34.29
N ASP A 382 -9.60 10.58 -34.00
CA ASP A 382 -8.94 11.84 -33.66
C ASP A 382 -8.12 11.73 -32.37
N LEU A 383 -8.63 10.99 -31.35
CA LEU A 383 -7.91 10.66 -30.12
C LEU A 383 -6.67 9.82 -30.42
N ALA A 384 -6.77 8.78 -31.24
CA ALA A 384 -5.64 7.96 -31.63
C ALA A 384 -4.54 8.79 -32.31
N ALA A 385 -4.93 9.65 -33.24
CA ALA A 385 -3.99 10.56 -33.92
C ALA A 385 -3.32 11.56 -32.96
N TRP A 386 -4.03 12.03 -31.94
CA TRP A 386 -3.46 12.87 -30.88
C TRP A 386 -2.47 12.09 -30.02
N LEU A 387 -2.81 10.86 -29.63
CA LEU A 387 -1.93 9.96 -28.87
C LEU A 387 -0.63 9.65 -29.64
N ASP A 388 -0.72 9.39 -30.95
CA ASP A 388 0.44 9.14 -31.80
C ASP A 388 1.38 10.36 -31.87
N ARG A 389 0.82 11.58 -31.97
CA ARG A 389 1.60 12.82 -31.91
C ARG A 389 2.30 12.99 -30.58
N ARG A 390 1.60 12.75 -29.47
CA ARG A 390 2.14 12.85 -28.12
C ARG A 390 3.26 11.82 -27.86
N ARG A 391 3.09 10.59 -28.36
CA ARG A 391 4.08 9.53 -28.25
C ARG A 391 5.39 9.84 -28.99
N LYS A 392 5.32 10.56 -30.11
CA LYS A 392 6.50 11.01 -30.87
C LYS A 392 7.30 12.12 -30.19
N THR A 393 6.66 12.92 -29.33
CA THR A 393 7.29 14.08 -28.66
C THR A 393 7.86 13.78 -27.30
N THR A 394 7.45 12.67 -26.67
CA THR A 394 7.90 12.29 -25.32
C THR A 394 8.92 11.16 -25.44
N GLU A 395 10.09 11.24 -24.77
CA GLU A 395 11.06 10.13 -24.74
C GLU A 395 10.40 8.86 -24.19
N PRO A 396 10.45 7.73 -24.91
CA PRO A 396 9.48 6.68 -24.70
C PRO A 396 9.98 5.50 -23.90
N ALA A 397 9.11 4.99 -23.01
CA ALA A 397 8.91 3.55 -22.95
C ALA A 397 7.86 3.18 -24.02
N PRO A 398 8.13 2.32 -25.01
CA PRO A 398 7.25 2.09 -26.17
C PRO A 398 5.85 1.56 -25.86
N GLN A 399 5.58 1.15 -24.63
CA GLN A 399 4.32 0.54 -24.17
C GLN A 399 3.72 1.25 -22.94
N ALA A 400 4.15 2.47 -22.62
CA ALA A 400 3.60 3.20 -21.49
C ALA A 400 2.13 3.58 -21.72
N LEU A 401 1.27 3.31 -20.72
CA LEU A 401 -0.09 3.80 -20.71
C LEU A 401 -0.11 5.34 -20.72
N THR A 402 -0.97 5.93 -21.55
CA THR A 402 -1.32 7.33 -21.40
C THR A 402 -2.56 7.42 -20.53
N VAL A 403 -2.44 8.15 -19.41
CA VAL A 403 -3.51 8.25 -18.40
C VAL A 403 -3.82 9.70 -18.13
N THR A 404 -5.08 10.04 -18.15
CA THR A 404 -5.58 11.35 -17.70
C THR A 404 -6.96 11.21 -17.06
N ALA A 405 -7.25 12.02 -16.07
CA ALA A 405 -8.58 12.22 -15.52
C ALA A 405 -9.20 13.56 -15.97
N ALA A 406 -8.50 14.30 -16.83
CA ALA A 406 -8.89 15.67 -17.25
C ALA A 406 -8.58 15.90 -18.74
N LEU A 407 -8.96 14.97 -19.60
CA LEU A 407 -8.66 14.99 -21.05
C LEU A 407 -8.95 16.35 -21.71
N THR A 408 -10.08 16.95 -21.37
CA THR A 408 -10.52 18.22 -21.98
C THR A 408 -9.72 19.43 -21.48
N LEU A 409 -9.08 19.32 -20.34
CA LEU A 409 -8.13 20.32 -19.82
C LEU A 409 -6.74 20.13 -20.42
N ASP A 410 -6.32 18.87 -20.63
CA ASP A 410 -5.04 18.52 -21.27
C ASP A 410 -5.03 18.87 -22.77
N GLU A 411 -6.19 18.70 -23.44
CA GLU A 411 -6.36 18.98 -24.86
C GLU A 411 -7.76 19.59 -25.13
N PRO A 412 -7.86 20.92 -25.20
CA PRO A 412 -9.14 21.62 -25.37
C PRO A 412 -9.91 21.28 -26.66
N SER A 413 -9.27 20.72 -27.68
CA SER A 413 -9.91 20.26 -28.91
C SER A 413 -10.92 19.13 -28.70
N PHE A 414 -10.91 18.49 -27.51
CA PHE A 414 -11.84 17.43 -27.11
C PHE A 414 -12.90 17.88 -26.11
N MET A 415 -13.20 19.19 -26.05
CA MET A 415 -14.19 19.75 -25.11
C MET A 415 -15.58 19.12 -25.28
N ASP A 416 -15.96 18.74 -26.48
CA ASP A 416 -17.23 18.06 -26.82
C ASP A 416 -17.31 16.63 -26.20
N LEU A 417 -16.18 16.03 -25.85
CA LEU A 417 -16.13 14.69 -25.24
C LEU A 417 -16.31 14.70 -23.70
N ARG A 418 -16.39 15.87 -23.09
CA ARG A 418 -16.51 16.05 -21.64
C ARG A 418 -17.55 15.13 -20.98
N PRO A 419 -18.77 14.97 -21.51
CA PRO A 419 -19.79 14.12 -20.89
C PRO A 419 -19.50 12.62 -20.94
N ILE A 420 -18.55 12.17 -21.79
CA ILE A 420 -18.29 10.73 -22.06
C ILE A 420 -16.86 10.35 -21.72
N ALA A 421 -15.90 11.22 -21.99
CA ALA A 421 -14.47 10.90 -21.96
C ALA A 421 -13.63 11.99 -21.27
N SER A 422 -14.05 12.49 -20.12
CA SER A 422 -13.19 13.34 -19.27
C SER A 422 -12.02 12.57 -18.70
N GLY A 423 -12.19 11.29 -18.40
CA GLY A 423 -11.11 10.36 -18.05
C GLY A 423 -10.78 9.44 -19.22
N LEU A 424 -9.49 9.25 -19.48
CA LEU A 424 -8.97 8.39 -20.52
C LEU A 424 -7.80 7.54 -19.97
N ILE A 425 -7.85 6.24 -20.21
CA ILE A 425 -6.68 5.38 -20.27
C ILE A 425 -6.49 4.93 -21.71
N ALA A 426 -5.31 5.09 -22.25
CA ALA A 426 -4.95 4.64 -23.59
C ALA A 426 -3.73 3.73 -23.53
N ALA A 427 -3.90 2.51 -23.98
CA ALA A 427 -2.86 1.50 -24.08
C ALA A 427 -2.51 1.26 -25.55
N PRO A 428 -1.27 1.49 -25.98
CA PRO A 428 -0.83 1.12 -27.32
C PRO A 428 -0.71 -0.41 -27.40
N LEU A 429 -1.28 -1.01 -28.44
CA LEU A 429 -1.25 -2.46 -28.65
C LEU A 429 -0.04 -2.93 -29.45
N SER A 430 0.58 -2.01 -30.19
CA SER A 430 1.75 -2.32 -31.01
C SER A 430 2.62 -1.08 -31.23
N ALA A 431 3.70 -1.25 -31.98
CA ALA A 431 4.51 -0.13 -32.47
C ALA A 431 3.83 0.64 -33.61
N SER A 432 2.78 0.08 -34.22
CA SER A 432 2.03 0.71 -35.32
C SER A 432 1.23 1.91 -34.83
N GLU A 433 1.08 2.93 -35.67
CA GLU A 433 0.24 4.08 -35.38
C GLU A 433 -1.23 3.70 -35.46
N GLY A 434 -2.07 4.32 -34.59
CA GLY A 434 -3.52 4.12 -34.58
C GLY A 434 -4.00 2.80 -33.96
N GLU A 435 -3.13 2.01 -33.34
CA GLU A 435 -3.50 0.76 -32.68
C GLU A 435 -3.54 0.95 -31.14
N TYR A 436 -4.76 1.09 -30.59
CA TYR A 436 -4.97 1.40 -29.18
C TYR A 436 -6.15 0.64 -28.60
N LEU A 437 -6.02 0.29 -27.32
CA LEU A 437 -7.14 -0.03 -26.45
C LEU A 437 -7.39 1.17 -25.52
N LEU A 438 -8.60 1.69 -25.55
CA LEU A 438 -9.01 2.91 -24.86
C LEU A 438 -10.11 2.61 -23.85
N TRP A 439 -10.03 3.22 -22.67
CA TRP A 439 -11.12 3.22 -21.68
C TRP A 439 -11.51 4.64 -21.33
N PHE A 440 -12.81 4.85 -21.15
CA PHE A 440 -13.42 6.14 -20.95
C PHE A 440 -14.15 6.21 -19.62
N ARG A 441 -14.09 7.37 -18.99
CA ARG A 441 -14.95 7.79 -17.89
C ARG A 441 -15.56 9.14 -18.19
N PRO A 442 -16.88 9.33 -17.90
CA PRO A 442 -17.53 10.62 -18.02
C PRO A 442 -16.96 11.62 -17.03
N GLU A 443 -17.29 12.87 -17.26
CA GLU A 443 -17.12 13.89 -16.25
C GLU A 443 -17.90 13.55 -14.99
N GLN A 444 -17.27 13.75 -13.87
CA GLN A 444 -17.92 13.70 -12.57
C GLN A 444 -17.91 15.10 -11.97
N VAL A 445 -18.98 15.87 -12.25
CA VAL A 445 -19.20 17.14 -11.56
C VAL A 445 -19.39 16.86 -10.09
N ARG A 446 -18.42 17.26 -9.28
CA ARG A 446 -18.46 17.05 -7.83
C ARG A 446 -18.09 18.31 -7.09
N THR A 447 -18.77 18.53 -5.97
CA THR A 447 -18.35 19.52 -4.99
C THR A 447 -17.35 18.89 -4.06
N VAL A 448 -16.11 19.35 -4.11
CA VAL A 448 -15.08 18.99 -3.14
C VAL A 448 -15.20 19.95 -1.96
N THR A 449 -15.45 19.41 -0.80
CA THR A 449 -15.50 20.20 0.44
C THR A 449 -14.14 20.26 1.07
N TRP A 450 -13.55 21.45 1.09
CA TRP A 450 -12.26 21.70 1.76
C TRP A 450 -12.51 22.23 3.18
N GLY A 451 -11.72 21.80 4.12
CA GLY A 451 -11.71 22.40 5.46
C GLY A 451 -11.01 23.77 5.45
N GLY A 452 -11.61 24.74 4.78
CA GLY A 452 -11.07 26.07 4.47
C GLY A 452 -10.60 26.20 3.02
N ASP A 453 -10.50 27.44 2.49
CA ASP A 453 -10.11 27.72 1.10
C ASP A 453 -8.66 27.23 0.80
N PRO A 454 -8.45 26.25 -0.07
CA PRO A 454 -7.13 25.71 -0.38
C PRO A 454 -6.26 26.67 -1.20
N LEU A 455 -6.86 27.66 -1.86
CA LEU A 455 -6.20 28.62 -2.74
C LEU A 455 -5.89 29.96 -2.04
N LYS A 456 -6.40 30.15 -0.82
CA LYS A 456 -6.21 31.40 -0.12
C LYS A 456 -4.75 31.56 0.27
N ALA A 457 -4.09 32.53 -0.36
CA ALA A 457 -2.77 32.96 0.05
C ALA A 457 -2.81 33.30 1.54
N VAL A 458 -1.81 32.80 2.27
CA VAL A 458 -1.63 33.10 3.67
C VAL A 458 -1.58 34.60 3.84
N ILE A 459 -2.60 35.18 4.46
CA ILE A 459 -2.61 36.60 4.79
C ILE A 459 -1.63 36.73 5.95
N ILE A 460 -0.45 37.28 5.66
CA ILE A 460 0.52 37.74 6.65
C ILE A 460 -0.18 38.92 7.36
N GLY A 461 -0.43 38.80 8.66
CA GLY A 461 -0.85 39.93 9.47
C GLY A 461 0.20 41.04 9.43
N ASP A 462 -0.13 42.21 9.91
CA ASP A 462 0.81 43.37 9.98
C ASP A 462 2.06 43.09 10.82
N ASP A 463 2.07 42.02 11.64
CA ASP A 463 3.20 41.50 12.38
C ASP A 463 3.74 40.19 11.75
N PRO A 464 5.00 40.15 11.28
CA PRO A 464 5.64 38.93 10.76
C PRO A 464 5.71 37.76 11.78
N SER A 465 5.56 38.05 13.08
CA SER A 465 5.47 37.05 14.14
C SER A 465 4.05 36.44 14.26
N ASP A 466 3.05 37.04 13.66
CA ASP A 466 1.65 36.59 13.67
C ASP A 466 1.35 35.65 12.47
N LEU A 467 2.29 34.76 12.22
CA LEU A 467 2.20 33.72 11.18
C LEU A 467 1.12 32.73 11.59
N SER A 468 -0.09 32.97 11.13
CA SER A 468 -1.21 32.05 11.37
C SER A 468 -1.43 31.15 10.15
N PRO A 469 -1.09 29.84 10.24
CA PRO A 469 -1.60 28.92 9.25
C PRO A 469 -3.11 28.92 9.39
N ARG A 470 -3.82 29.12 8.33
CA ARG A 470 -5.28 29.03 8.22
C ARG A 470 -6.08 29.51 9.47
N ARG A 471 -6.75 30.63 9.33
CA ARG A 471 -7.62 31.21 10.40
C ARG A 471 -9.05 30.67 10.35
N SER A 472 -9.48 30.12 9.24
CA SER A 472 -10.86 29.61 9.06
C SER A 472 -10.81 28.17 8.56
N PHE A 473 -11.52 27.31 9.27
CA PHE A 473 -11.78 25.92 8.89
C PHE A 473 -13.22 25.76 8.38
N ALA A 474 -13.94 26.86 8.15
CA ALA A 474 -15.27 26.82 7.55
C ALA A 474 -15.20 26.11 6.20
N GLN A 475 -16.18 25.26 5.95
CA GLN A 475 -16.27 24.49 4.73
C GLN A 475 -16.23 25.40 3.49
N TRP A 476 -15.31 25.11 2.60
CA TRP A 476 -15.21 25.78 1.31
C TRP A 476 -15.51 24.77 0.21
N HIS A 477 -16.47 25.08 -0.62
CA HIS A 477 -16.96 24.19 -1.65
C HIS A 477 -16.34 24.56 -3.00
N GLN A 478 -15.56 23.64 -3.55
CA GLN A 478 -14.99 23.78 -4.88
C GLN A 478 -15.78 22.90 -5.85
N LEU A 479 -16.43 23.52 -6.82
CA LEU A 479 -17.00 22.78 -7.93
C LEU A 479 -15.87 22.34 -8.85
N VAL A 480 -15.68 21.04 -8.96
CA VAL A 480 -14.71 20.43 -9.88
C VAL A 480 -15.45 20.00 -11.12
N GLU A 481 -15.12 20.63 -12.23
CA GLU A 481 -15.66 20.35 -13.55
C GLU A 481 -14.56 19.94 -14.54
N GLY A 482 -14.92 19.27 -15.64
CA GLY A 482 -13.98 18.85 -16.68
C GLY A 482 -13.09 17.68 -16.27
N LYS A 483 -13.33 17.07 -15.10
CA LYS A 483 -12.57 15.92 -14.59
C LYS A 483 -13.47 14.73 -14.35
N SER A 484 -12.94 13.55 -14.61
CA SER A 484 -13.52 12.28 -14.14
C SER A 484 -13.07 11.96 -12.72
N GLU A 485 -13.56 10.84 -12.18
CA GLU A 485 -12.92 10.19 -11.05
C GLU A 485 -11.49 9.80 -11.42
N PRO A 486 -10.48 10.07 -10.57
CA PRO A 486 -9.10 9.64 -10.81
C PRO A 486 -8.98 8.12 -10.93
N TRP A 487 -8.04 7.67 -11.75
CA TRP A 487 -7.73 6.26 -11.90
C TRP A 487 -6.88 5.77 -10.73
N SER A 488 -7.33 4.73 -10.05
CA SER A 488 -6.58 4.13 -8.93
C SER A 488 -5.39 3.29 -9.42
N PRO A 489 -4.35 3.08 -8.59
CA PRO A 489 -3.22 2.20 -8.94
C PRO A 489 -3.64 0.78 -9.32
N ALA A 490 -4.68 0.23 -8.67
CA ALA A 490 -5.23 -1.10 -8.98
C ALA A 490 -5.89 -1.14 -10.38
N GLU A 491 -6.62 -0.08 -10.74
CA GLU A 491 -7.23 0.05 -12.08
C GLU A 491 -6.16 0.19 -13.16
N LEU A 492 -5.08 0.95 -12.89
CA LEU A 492 -3.95 1.09 -13.82
C LEU A 492 -3.21 -0.23 -14.01
N ALA A 493 -3.04 -1.01 -12.94
CA ALA A 493 -2.46 -2.36 -13.03
C ALA A 493 -3.35 -3.29 -13.87
N SER A 494 -4.68 -3.22 -13.67
CA SER A 494 -5.65 -3.97 -14.48
C SER A 494 -5.62 -3.56 -15.95
N ALA A 495 -5.52 -2.26 -16.24
CA ALA A 495 -5.39 -1.75 -17.60
C ALA A 495 -4.14 -2.30 -18.30
N ARG A 496 -2.99 -2.31 -17.60
CA ARG A 496 -1.75 -2.89 -18.13
C ARG A 496 -1.91 -4.36 -18.45
N LEU A 497 -2.40 -5.14 -17.50
CA LEU A 497 -2.57 -6.58 -17.66
C LEU A 497 -3.54 -6.92 -18.81
N ILE A 498 -4.67 -6.20 -18.92
CA ILE A 498 -5.61 -6.36 -20.04
C ILE A 498 -4.94 -5.99 -21.36
N SER A 499 -4.21 -4.89 -21.42
CA SER A 499 -3.57 -4.44 -22.66
C SER A 499 -2.47 -5.40 -23.13
N GLU A 500 -1.68 -5.93 -22.21
CA GLU A 500 -0.68 -6.96 -22.48
C GLU A 500 -1.35 -8.23 -23.04
N THR A 501 -2.40 -8.71 -22.38
CA THR A 501 -3.18 -9.86 -22.84
C THR A 501 -3.76 -9.63 -24.24
N VAL A 502 -4.33 -8.46 -24.50
CA VAL A 502 -4.91 -8.13 -25.80
C VAL A 502 -3.84 -7.95 -26.88
N ALA A 503 -2.67 -7.41 -26.54
CA ALA A 503 -1.55 -7.25 -27.47
C ALA A 503 -0.93 -8.60 -27.87
N ASP A 504 -0.87 -9.56 -26.95
CA ASP A 504 -0.29 -10.88 -27.21
C ASP A 504 -1.15 -11.73 -28.13
N VAL A 505 -2.47 -11.62 -28.07
CA VAL A 505 -3.40 -12.40 -28.89
C VAL A 505 -3.15 -12.25 -30.41
N PRO A 506 -3.10 -11.03 -30.98
CA PRO A 506 -2.79 -10.86 -32.41
C PRO A 506 -1.40 -11.37 -32.80
N LEU A 507 -0.40 -11.19 -31.93
CA LEU A 507 0.96 -11.65 -32.18
C LEU A 507 1.02 -13.17 -32.30
N GLN A 508 0.36 -13.88 -31.40
CA GLN A 508 0.22 -15.35 -31.43
C GLN A 508 -0.53 -15.82 -32.67
N LEU A 509 -1.65 -15.17 -33.02
CA LEU A 509 -2.40 -15.47 -34.23
C LEU A 509 -1.60 -15.26 -35.52
N ARG A 510 -0.88 -14.13 -35.61
CA ARG A 510 -0.04 -13.83 -36.77
C ARG A 510 1.08 -14.85 -36.90
N SER A 511 1.77 -15.22 -35.81
CA SER A 511 2.83 -16.20 -35.84
C SER A 511 2.31 -17.60 -36.25
N VAL A 512 1.18 -18.04 -35.70
CA VAL A 512 0.56 -19.33 -36.02
C VAL A 512 0.05 -19.38 -37.47
N ARG A 513 -0.69 -18.36 -37.91
CA ARG A 513 -1.19 -18.28 -39.32
C ARG A 513 -0.03 -18.20 -40.32
N MET A 514 1.03 -17.47 -40.00
CA MET A 514 2.18 -17.30 -40.90
C MET A 514 2.98 -18.57 -41.07
N VAL A 515 3.17 -19.36 -40.01
CA VAL A 515 3.90 -20.65 -40.07
C VAL A 515 3.12 -21.68 -40.93
N ILE A 516 1.80 -21.68 -40.84
CA ILE A 516 0.96 -22.62 -41.58
C ILE A 516 0.74 -22.18 -43.04
N ALA A 517 0.71 -20.85 -43.30
CA ALA A 517 0.54 -20.30 -44.65
C ALA A 517 1.79 -20.49 -45.55
N GLN A 518 2.93 -20.78 -44.93
CA GLN A 518 4.17 -20.91 -45.67
C GLN A 518 4.83 -22.28 -45.48
N ASP A 519 4.25 -23.30 -46.01
CA ASP A 519 4.82 -24.65 -46.14
C ASP A 519 6.18 -24.65 -46.94
N GLN A 520 6.69 -23.49 -47.34
CA GLN A 520 7.87 -23.35 -48.23
C GLN A 520 9.02 -22.50 -47.71
N LEU A 521 8.99 -21.94 -46.52
CA LEU A 521 10.04 -20.98 -46.11
C LEU A 521 10.68 -21.33 -44.75
N ALA A 522 11.87 -21.90 -44.86
CA ALA A 522 12.80 -22.22 -43.76
C ALA A 522 13.07 -21.02 -42.80
N THR A 523 12.79 -19.79 -43.26
CA THR A 523 13.07 -18.55 -42.49
C THR A 523 12.13 -18.35 -41.32
N ILE A 524 10.91 -18.88 -41.38
CA ILE A 524 9.88 -18.68 -40.38
C ILE A 524 10.04 -19.66 -39.21
N SER A 525 10.55 -20.86 -39.49
CA SER A 525 10.89 -21.83 -38.44
C SER A 525 11.80 -21.27 -37.37
N ALA A 526 12.73 -20.38 -37.75
CA ALA A 526 13.68 -19.79 -36.81
C ALA A 526 13.04 -18.79 -35.81
N GLN A 527 11.96 -18.12 -36.18
CA GLN A 527 11.28 -17.17 -35.28
C GLN A 527 10.36 -17.89 -34.28
N VAL A 528 9.65 -18.92 -34.72
CA VAL A 528 8.81 -19.73 -33.83
C VAL A 528 9.67 -20.56 -32.87
N LEU A 529 10.84 -21.04 -33.29
CA LEU A 529 11.81 -21.74 -32.44
C LEU A 529 12.32 -20.88 -31.28
N ARG A 530 12.33 -19.54 -31.42
CA ARG A 530 12.74 -18.58 -30.38
C ARG A 530 11.60 -18.10 -29.51
N SER A 531 10.35 -18.52 -29.76
CA SER A 531 9.20 -18.15 -28.91
C SER A 531 9.37 -18.74 -27.52
N GLU A 532 9.11 -17.94 -26.50
CA GLU A 532 9.13 -18.38 -25.09
C GLU A 532 7.95 -19.29 -24.75
N GLN A 533 6.86 -19.27 -25.53
CA GLN A 533 5.73 -20.17 -25.36
C GLN A 533 6.02 -21.53 -26.00
N PRO A 534 5.81 -22.64 -25.27
CA PRO A 534 5.93 -23.98 -25.80
C PRO A 534 4.86 -24.26 -26.86
N VAL A 535 5.27 -24.47 -28.10
CA VAL A 535 4.40 -24.68 -29.27
C VAL A 535 4.85 -25.88 -30.07
N ILE A 536 3.86 -26.66 -30.52
CA ILE A 536 4.03 -27.73 -31.50
C ILE A 536 3.09 -27.49 -32.69
N ILE A 537 3.61 -27.66 -33.90
CA ILE A 537 2.85 -27.57 -35.15
C ILE A 537 2.96 -28.91 -35.86
N ALA A 538 1.83 -29.42 -36.32
CA ALA A 538 1.75 -30.67 -37.06
C ALA A 538 0.91 -30.51 -38.33
N ASP A 539 1.21 -31.34 -39.31
CA ASP A 539 0.41 -31.44 -40.53
C ASP A 539 -0.96 -32.14 -40.28
N VAL A 540 -1.74 -32.29 -41.32
CA VAL A 540 -3.07 -32.93 -41.27
C VAL A 540 -3.04 -34.39 -40.84
N GLU A 541 -1.92 -35.07 -41.05
CA GLU A 541 -1.69 -36.46 -40.61
C GLU A 541 -1.19 -36.53 -39.16
N GLY A 542 -0.87 -35.38 -38.52
CA GLY A 542 -0.35 -35.29 -37.16
C GLY A 542 1.16 -35.48 -37.07
N ARG A 543 1.90 -35.44 -38.19
CA ARG A 543 3.38 -35.38 -38.18
C ARG A 543 3.83 -34.02 -37.70
N ILE A 544 4.77 -33.97 -36.78
CA ILE A 544 5.27 -32.73 -36.22
C ILE A 544 6.16 -32.05 -37.25
N LEU A 545 5.73 -30.88 -37.70
CA LEU A 545 6.46 -30.04 -38.63
C LEU A 545 7.45 -29.16 -37.87
N LEU A 546 7.08 -28.72 -36.65
CA LEU A 546 7.88 -27.84 -35.82
C LEU A 546 7.57 -28.10 -34.35
N MET A 547 8.61 -28.11 -33.54
CA MET A 547 8.60 -28.11 -32.09
C MET A 547 9.61 -27.04 -31.65
N ASN A 548 9.19 -26.10 -30.82
CA ASN A 548 10.07 -25.02 -30.42
C ASN A 548 10.93 -25.38 -29.20
N GLU A 549 12.01 -24.62 -29.01
CA GLU A 549 12.99 -24.84 -27.94
C GLU A 549 12.34 -24.75 -26.53
N ALA A 550 11.36 -23.86 -26.34
CA ALA A 550 10.65 -23.71 -25.07
C ALA A 550 9.88 -24.99 -24.69
N PHE A 551 9.32 -25.71 -25.66
CA PHE A 551 8.70 -27.01 -25.42
C PHE A 551 9.72 -28.10 -25.09
N GLU A 552 10.85 -28.13 -25.80
CA GLU A 552 11.94 -29.08 -25.53
C GLU A 552 12.53 -28.90 -24.12
N GLN A 553 12.69 -27.65 -23.68
CA GLN A 553 13.14 -27.33 -22.31
C GLN A 553 12.15 -27.80 -21.23
N GLN A 554 10.84 -27.74 -21.51
CA GLN A 554 9.83 -28.28 -20.59
C GLN A 554 9.91 -29.80 -20.39
N LEU A 555 10.23 -30.52 -21.45
CA LEU A 555 10.41 -31.98 -21.40
C LEU A 555 11.69 -32.40 -20.66
N ARG A 556 12.67 -31.47 -20.44
CA ARG A 556 13.99 -31.73 -19.83
C ARG A 556 14.72 -32.93 -20.43
N ALA A 557 14.38 -33.33 -21.65
CA ALA A 557 15.02 -34.37 -22.40
C ALA A 557 15.94 -33.75 -23.46
N SER A 558 17.16 -34.24 -23.59
CA SER A 558 18.08 -33.80 -24.63
C SER A 558 17.52 -34.22 -25.99
N HIS A 559 16.96 -33.25 -26.73
CA HIS A 559 16.43 -33.42 -28.10
C HIS A 559 15.51 -34.62 -28.28
N PRO A 560 14.26 -34.61 -27.77
CA PRO A 560 13.33 -35.69 -27.95
C PRO A 560 12.97 -35.78 -29.43
N HIS A 561 13.26 -36.90 -30.07
CA HIS A 561 12.79 -37.19 -31.43
C HIS A 561 11.33 -37.62 -31.33
N ILE A 562 10.39 -36.68 -31.45
CA ILE A 562 8.94 -36.93 -31.43
C ILE A 562 8.39 -36.67 -32.84
N PRO A 563 8.26 -37.72 -33.70
CA PRO A 563 7.87 -37.49 -35.09
C PRO A 563 6.36 -37.24 -35.26
N HIS A 564 5.53 -37.62 -34.27
CA HIS A 564 4.08 -37.56 -34.40
C HIS A 564 3.42 -37.11 -33.10
N LEU A 565 2.30 -36.39 -33.18
CA LEU A 565 1.54 -35.90 -32.03
C LEU A 565 1.11 -37.01 -31.06
N ARG A 566 0.85 -38.23 -31.57
CA ARG A 566 0.48 -39.40 -30.75
C ARG A 566 1.59 -39.83 -29.79
N ASP A 567 2.83 -39.58 -30.14
CA ASP A 567 3.99 -39.97 -29.35
C ASP A 567 4.14 -39.08 -28.09
N LEU A 568 3.58 -37.86 -28.10
CA LEU A 568 3.51 -36.98 -26.94
C LEU A 568 2.77 -37.61 -25.76
N GLY A 569 1.84 -38.51 -26.00
CA GLY A 569 1.06 -39.14 -24.93
C GLY A 569 1.91 -39.84 -23.87
N SER A 570 3.11 -40.31 -24.20
CA SER A 570 4.03 -40.98 -23.27
C SER A 570 4.63 -40.05 -22.22
N TYR A 571 4.59 -38.74 -22.44
CA TYR A 571 5.15 -37.71 -21.54
C TYR A 571 4.14 -37.21 -20.49
N PHE A 572 2.86 -37.58 -20.61
CA PHE A 572 1.81 -37.17 -19.70
C PHE A 572 1.41 -38.27 -18.71
N ALA A 573 0.99 -37.88 -17.51
CA ALA A 573 0.53 -38.80 -16.46
C ALA A 573 -0.76 -39.58 -16.86
N ALA A 574 -1.58 -39.01 -17.76
CA ALA A 574 -2.80 -39.62 -18.32
C ALA A 574 -2.69 -39.78 -19.84
N PRO A 575 -1.89 -40.73 -20.34
CA PRO A 575 -1.67 -40.91 -21.78
C PRO A 575 -2.94 -41.27 -22.58
N ALA A 576 -3.89 -41.96 -21.96
CA ALA A 576 -5.14 -42.36 -22.60
C ALA A 576 -6.07 -41.18 -22.85
N GLU A 577 -6.16 -40.25 -21.89
CA GLU A 577 -6.96 -39.04 -21.99
C GLU A 577 -6.41 -38.11 -23.09
N PHE A 578 -5.09 -37.92 -23.12
CA PHE A 578 -4.44 -37.12 -24.16
C PHE A 578 -4.73 -37.71 -25.56
N ARG A 579 -4.59 -39.01 -25.71
CA ARG A 579 -4.85 -39.69 -27.02
C ARG A 579 -6.30 -39.57 -27.46
N ALA A 580 -7.25 -39.72 -26.54
CA ALA A 580 -8.68 -39.54 -26.83
C ALA A 580 -9.00 -38.14 -27.36
N ASN A 581 -8.45 -37.11 -26.67
CA ASN A 581 -8.63 -35.72 -27.06
C ASN A 581 -7.92 -35.39 -28.39
N LEU A 582 -6.76 -35.96 -28.62
CA LEU A 582 -6.03 -35.79 -29.88
C LEU A 582 -6.77 -36.46 -31.05
N ASP A 583 -7.33 -37.65 -30.84
CA ASP A 583 -8.13 -38.36 -31.86
C ASP A 583 -9.42 -37.58 -32.19
N ASP A 584 -10.05 -36.91 -31.19
CA ASP A 584 -11.21 -36.06 -31.43
C ASP A 584 -10.82 -34.79 -32.22
N LEU A 585 -9.71 -34.13 -31.88
CA LEU A 585 -9.16 -33.03 -32.65
C LEU A 585 -8.91 -33.39 -34.11
N MET A 586 -8.23 -34.51 -34.34
CA MET A 586 -7.84 -34.92 -35.70
C MET A 586 -9.02 -35.42 -36.57
N ARG A 587 -10.01 -36.13 -35.97
CA ARG A 587 -11.16 -36.66 -36.69
C ARG A 587 -12.29 -35.66 -36.83
N ASN A 588 -12.63 -34.96 -35.73
CA ASN A 588 -13.80 -34.11 -35.64
C ASN A 588 -13.49 -32.64 -35.82
N LYS A 589 -12.19 -32.25 -35.98
CA LYS A 589 -11.72 -30.90 -36.16
C LYS A 589 -12.16 -29.97 -35.02
N ARG A 590 -12.32 -30.49 -33.81
CA ARG A 590 -12.72 -29.73 -32.63
C ARG A 590 -11.51 -29.33 -31.82
N SER A 591 -11.44 -28.04 -31.51
CA SER A 591 -10.44 -27.53 -30.57
C SER A 591 -10.59 -28.21 -29.22
N TRP A 592 -9.47 -28.54 -28.60
CA TRP A 592 -9.41 -29.11 -27.26
C TRP A 592 -8.55 -28.26 -26.35
N ARG A 593 -9.02 -28.14 -25.12
CA ARG A 593 -8.27 -27.52 -24.02
C ARG A 593 -8.44 -28.33 -22.76
N GLY A 594 -7.33 -28.62 -22.06
CA GLY A 594 -7.38 -29.40 -20.83
C GLY A 594 -6.12 -29.24 -20.02
N GLU A 595 -6.26 -29.48 -18.72
CA GLU A 595 -5.10 -29.55 -17.83
C GLU A 595 -4.52 -30.97 -17.92
N LEU A 596 -3.24 -31.08 -18.22
CA LEU A 596 -2.47 -32.30 -18.19
C LEU A 596 -1.29 -32.18 -17.24
N THR A 597 -0.94 -33.27 -16.61
CA THR A 597 0.25 -33.32 -15.77
C THR A 597 1.40 -33.96 -16.54
N LEU A 598 2.48 -33.23 -16.72
CA LEU A 598 3.69 -33.75 -17.33
C LEU A 598 4.38 -34.69 -16.33
N SER A 599 4.69 -35.93 -16.76
CA SER A 599 5.39 -36.93 -15.96
C SER A 599 6.89 -36.77 -16.13
N GLY A 600 7.60 -36.21 -15.14
CA GLY A 600 9.06 -36.10 -15.10
C GLY A 600 9.64 -36.89 -13.91
N ALA A 601 10.90 -37.32 -14.01
CA ALA A 601 11.56 -38.16 -13.01
C ALA A 601 11.67 -37.53 -11.60
N ALA A 602 11.45 -36.21 -11.42
CA ALA A 602 11.61 -35.50 -10.16
C ALA A 602 10.40 -34.63 -9.72
N SER A 603 9.45 -34.29 -10.61
CA SER A 603 8.26 -33.52 -10.23
C SER A 603 7.17 -33.64 -11.28
N GLN A 604 5.92 -33.79 -10.83
CA GLN A 604 4.73 -33.64 -11.67
C GLN A 604 4.45 -32.16 -11.88
N ARG A 605 4.35 -31.71 -13.14
CA ARG A 605 4.02 -30.33 -13.48
C ARG A 605 2.64 -30.25 -14.12
N PRO A 606 1.73 -29.46 -13.59
CA PRO A 606 0.46 -29.22 -14.23
C PRO A 606 0.64 -28.25 -15.41
N LEU A 607 0.23 -28.68 -16.58
CA LEU A 607 0.22 -27.89 -17.81
C LEU A 607 -1.21 -27.70 -18.30
N MET A 608 -1.53 -26.51 -18.78
CA MET A 608 -2.67 -26.28 -19.64
C MET A 608 -2.26 -26.57 -21.07
N VAL A 609 -2.93 -27.50 -21.72
CA VAL A 609 -2.75 -27.80 -23.14
C VAL A 609 -3.93 -27.26 -23.90
N ARG A 610 -3.64 -26.56 -24.97
CA ARG A 610 -4.60 -26.11 -25.97
C ARG A 610 -4.18 -26.65 -27.32
N ALA A 611 -5.10 -27.32 -28.01
CA ALA A 611 -4.88 -27.91 -29.31
C ALA A 611 -5.99 -27.48 -30.28
N ASP A 612 -5.60 -26.83 -31.35
CA ASP A 612 -6.50 -26.22 -32.33
C ASP A 612 -6.23 -26.74 -33.74
N PRO A 613 -7.27 -27.00 -34.55
CA PRO A 613 -7.12 -27.22 -35.98
C PRO A 613 -6.90 -25.88 -36.69
N VAL A 614 -6.04 -25.84 -37.64
CA VAL A 614 -5.82 -24.69 -38.52
C VAL A 614 -6.59 -24.89 -39.80
N ILE A 615 -7.57 -24.01 -40.00
CA ILE A 615 -8.54 -24.11 -41.08
C ILE A 615 -8.32 -22.97 -42.08
N ALA A 616 -8.14 -23.29 -43.35
CA ALA A 616 -8.11 -22.35 -44.44
C ALA A 616 -9.53 -21.97 -44.92
N PRO A 617 -9.68 -20.88 -45.71
CA PRO A 617 -10.93 -20.59 -46.38
C PRO A 617 -11.49 -21.85 -47.12
N TYR A 618 -12.80 -22.02 -47.08
CA TYR A 618 -13.49 -23.23 -47.59
C TYR A 618 -13.32 -24.51 -46.72
N ASP A 619 -13.18 -24.35 -45.40
CA ASP A 619 -13.21 -25.43 -44.40
C ASP A 619 -12.10 -26.51 -44.57
N ARG A 620 -10.98 -26.13 -45.22
CA ARG A 620 -9.85 -27.04 -45.45
C ARG A 620 -8.89 -26.96 -44.23
N VAL A 621 -8.72 -28.09 -43.54
CA VAL A 621 -7.70 -28.18 -42.49
C VAL A 621 -6.31 -28.18 -43.08
N LEU A 622 -5.43 -27.34 -42.61
CA LEU A 622 -4.01 -27.23 -42.98
C LEU A 622 -3.09 -27.99 -42.04
N GLY A 623 -3.52 -28.18 -40.79
CA GLY A 623 -2.74 -28.84 -39.74
C GLY A 623 -3.29 -28.57 -38.37
N PHE A 624 -2.48 -28.80 -37.36
CA PHE A 624 -2.83 -28.67 -35.94
C PHE A 624 -1.76 -27.91 -35.20
N VAL A 625 -2.18 -27.11 -34.21
CA VAL A 625 -1.27 -26.38 -33.33
C VAL A 625 -1.58 -26.73 -31.88
N LEU A 626 -0.56 -27.08 -31.13
CA LEU A 626 -0.63 -27.34 -29.71
C LEU A 626 0.21 -26.32 -28.96
N ILE A 627 -0.41 -25.68 -27.95
CA ILE A 627 0.21 -24.67 -27.09
C ILE A 627 0.14 -25.17 -25.65
N PHE A 628 1.23 -24.99 -24.91
CA PHE A 628 1.35 -25.44 -23.53
C PHE A 628 1.63 -24.25 -22.61
N SER A 629 1.02 -24.24 -21.44
CA SER A 629 1.26 -23.23 -20.39
C SER A 629 1.46 -23.90 -19.04
N ASP A 630 2.48 -23.52 -18.31
CA ASP A 630 2.74 -24.04 -16.96
C ASP A 630 1.74 -23.41 -15.97
N LEU A 631 1.04 -24.25 -15.20
CA LEU A 631 0.08 -23.87 -14.20
C LEU A 631 0.65 -23.92 -12.77
N THR A 632 1.95 -24.17 -12.62
CA THR A 632 2.56 -24.43 -11.31
C THR A 632 2.39 -23.23 -10.36
N GLU A 633 2.69 -22.03 -10.82
CA GLU A 633 2.54 -20.81 -10.03
C GLU A 633 1.09 -20.51 -9.66
N ARG A 634 0.18 -20.71 -10.62
CA ARG A 634 -1.25 -20.51 -10.41
C ARG A 634 -1.81 -21.45 -9.34
N LYS A 635 -1.47 -22.73 -9.40
CA LYS A 635 -1.94 -23.73 -8.41
C LYS A 635 -1.36 -23.52 -7.03
N THR A 636 -0.12 -23.02 -6.94
CA THR A 636 0.47 -22.64 -5.64
C THR A 636 -0.23 -21.43 -5.03
N ALA A 637 -0.57 -20.43 -5.82
CA ALA A 637 -1.33 -19.26 -5.37
C ALA A 637 -2.78 -19.63 -4.96
N GLU A 638 -3.46 -20.50 -5.72
CA GLU A 638 -4.79 -21.02 -5.38
C GLU A 638 -4.76 -21.83 -4.07
N ALA A 639 -3.73 -22.66 -3.86
CA ALA A 639 -3.56 -23.45 -2.63
C ALA A 639 -3.25 -22.57 -1.40
N ALA A 640 -2.45 -21.51 -1.56
CA ALA A 640 -2.18 -20.56 -0.50
C ALA A 640 -3.45 -19.81 -0.08
N ARG A 641 -4.29 -19.42 -1.05
CA ARG A 641 -5.58 -18.77 -0.81
C ARG A 641 -6.59 -19.67 -0.08
N ALA A 642 -6.66 -20.96 -0.47
CA ALA A 642 -7.53 -21.93 0.20
C ALA A 642 -7.15 -22.14 1.67
N ARG A 643 -5.84 -22.21 1.98
CA ARG A 643 -5.34 -22.32 3.35
C ARG A 643 -5.69 -21.10 4.18
N PHE A 644 -5.56 -19.91 3.61
CA PHE A 644 -5.94 -18.65 4.28
C PHE A 644 -7.42 -18.59 4.64
N GLN A 645 -8.28 -19.08 3.75
CA GLN A 645 -9.73 -19.15 3.98
C GLN A 645 -10.08 -20.20 5.05
N GLU A 646 -9.41 -21.34 5.07
CA GLU A 646 -9.60 -22.38 6.11
C GLU A 646 -9.13 -21.92 7.49
N GLU A 647 -8.05 -21.12 7.59
CA GLU A 647 -7.60 -20.54 8.85
C GLU A 647 -8.59 -19.53 9.43
N ILE A 648 -9.20 -18.69 8.58
CA ILE A 648 -10.26 -17.75 9.01
C ILE A 648 -11.49 -18.52 9.53
N ASP A 649 -11.87 -19.60 8.89
CA ASP A 649 -13.03 -20.41 9.28
C ASP A 649 -12.72 -21.33 10.49
N GLY A 650 -11.48 -21.74 10.66
CA GLY A 650 -11.01 -22.57 11.80
C GLY A 650 -10.96 -21.83 13.14
N ALA A 651 -10.82 -20.50 13.13
CA ALA A 651 -10.74 -19.67 14.34
C ALA A 651 -12.08 -19.53 15.10
N ARG A 652 -13.15 -20.18 14.67
CA ARG A 652 -14.52 -20.06 15.23
C ARG A 652 -14.87 -21.03 16.38
N ARG A 653 -13.92 -21.63 17.10
CA ARG A 653 -14.26 -22.51 18.25
C ARG A 653 -14.00 -21.88 19.61
N PRO A 654 -14.95 -21.99 20.58
CA PRO A 654 -14.90 -21.27 21.85
C PRO A 654 -14.35 -22.11 23.00
N SER A 655 -13.74 -21.41 23.95
CA SER A 655 -13.56 -21.69 25.37
C SER A 655 -12.12 -21.90 25.89
N LEU A 656 -11.53 -20.80 26.33
CA LEU A 656 -10.41 -20.81 27.30
C LEU A 656 -10.52 -19.56 28.21
N ARG A 657 -10.03 -19.65 29.45
CA ARG A 657 -10.15 -18.63 30.52
C ARG A 657 -9.52 -17.30 30.07
N LEU A 658 -10.04 -16.16 30.55
CA LEU A 658 -9.75 -14.81 30.07
C LEU A 658 -8.25 -14.48 29.93
N ASP A 659 -7.43 -14.90 30.89
CA ASP A 659 -5.99 -14.56 30.88
C ASP A 659 -5.15 -15.41 29.92
N GLN A 660 -5.51 -16.67 29.75
CA GLN A 660 -4.89 -17.53 28.74
C GLN A 660 -5.36 -17.17 27.32
N ARG A 661 -6.58 -16.66 27.17
CA ARG A 661 -7.08 -16.17 25.88
C ARG A 661 -6.36 -14.93 25.40
N ALA A 662 -6.13 -13.93 26.26
CA ALA A 662 -5.40 -12.74 25.88
C ALA A 662 -3.98 -13.11 25.38
N SER A 663 -3.26 -13.97 26.09
CA SER A 663 -1.92 -14.41 25.70
C SER A 663 -1.91 -15.28 24.42
N LEU A 664 -2.94 -16.11 24.21
CA LEU A 664 -3.06 -16.93 23.00
C LEU A 664 -3.45 -16.06 21.78
N ILE A 665 -4.41 -15.16 21.95
CA ILE A 665 -4.86 -14.23 20.90
C ILE A 665 -3.70 -13.31 20.48
N TYR A 666 -2.89 -12.82 21.44
CA TYR A 666 -1.70 -12.03 21.13
C TYR A 666 -0.65 -12.82 20.35
N LYS A 667 -0.43 -14.10 20.72
CA LYS A 667 0.53 -14.98 20.01
C LYS A 667 -0.01 -15.38 18.63
N GLU A 668 -1.29 -15.68 18.50
CA GLU A 668 -1.92 -16.01 17.21
C GLU A 668 -2.01 -14.80 16.31
N LEU A 669 -2.32 -13.61 16.84
CA LEU A 669 -2.33 -12.36 16.08
C LEU A 669 -0.91 -12.00 15.59
N ALA A 670 0.10 -12.15 16.45
CA ALA A 670 1.48 -11.91 16.08
C ALA A 670 1.97 -12.92 15.03
N ALA A 671 1.63 -14.20 15.16
CA ALA A 671 1.96 -15.24 14.17
C ALA A 671 1.24 -15.01 12.85
N SER A 672 -0.07 -14.73 12.87
CA SER A 672 -0.87 -14.38 11.69
C SER A 672 -0.39 -13.09 11.01
N THR A 673 0.08 -12.12 11.80
CA THR A 673 0.65 -10.87 11.29
C THR A 673 1.96 -11.11 10.53
N VAL A 674 2.83 -11.98 11.07
CA VAL A 674 4.10 -12.38 10.42
C VAL A 674 3.82 -13.16 9.14
N GLU A 675 2.88 -14.09 9.17
CA GLU A 675 2.53 -14.94 8.05
C GLU A 675 1.82 -14.16 6.93
N ASN A 676 0.93 -13.23 7.27
CA ASN A 676 0.29 -12.31 6.32
C ASN A 676 1.31 -11.34 5.70
N ALA A 677 2.28 -10.86 6.48
CA ALA A 677 3.36 -10.03 5.97
C ALA A 677 4.28 -10.81 5.02
N GLN A 678 4.54 -12.10 5.32
CA GLN A 678 5.31 -12.99 4.45
C GLN A 678 4.55 -13.35 3.16
N LEU A 679 3.23 -13.58 3.25
CA LEU A 679 2.37 -13.85 2.09
C LEU A 679 2.24 -12.62 1.19
N ALA A 680 2.01 -11.44 1.77
CA ALA A 680 2.00 -10.18 1.02
C ALA A 680 3.35 -9.89 0.35
N ALA A 681 4.45 -10.27 1.00
CA ALA A 681 5.80 -10.16 0.45
C ALA A 681 6.04 -11.13 -0.72
N LEU A 682 5.48 -12.35 -0.65
CA LEU A 682 5.56 -13.35 -1.73
C LEU A 682 4.69 -12.95 -2.93
N GLU A 683 3.49 -12.40 -2.72
CA GLU A 683 2.63 -11.89 -3.79
C GLU A 683 3.25 -10.69 -4.52
N VAL A 684 3.94 -9.82 -3.80
CA VAL A 684 4.66 -8.67 -4.36
C VAL A 684 5.89 -9.11 -5.17
N THR A 685 6.57 -10.22 -4.79
CA THR A 685 7.71 -10.74 -5.53
C THR A 685 7.36 -11.21 -6.96
N HIS A 686 6.09 -11.47 -7.23
CA HIS A 686 5.64 -11.96 -8.53
C HIS A 686 5.11 -10.87 -9.48
N GLY A 687 5.04 -9.61 -9.07
CA GLY A 687 4.42 -8.53 -9.86
C GLY A 687 5.08 -7.16 -9.84
N ALA A 688 6.15 -6.92 -9.09
CA ALA A 688 6.77 -5.61 -8.97
C ALA A 688 8.18 -5.57 -9.54
N GLU A 689 8.52 -4.46 -10.21
CA GLU A 689 9.89 -4.18 -10.66
C GLU A 689 10.90 -4.29 -9.50
N ALA A 690 12.01 -4.94 -9.77
CA ALA A 690 13.02 -5.41 -8.81
C ALA A 690 13.71 -4.33 -7.94
N GLY A 691 13.45 -3.05 -8.14
CA GLY A 691 14.19 -1.95 -7.49
C GLY A 691 13.75 -1.58 -6.07
N GLY A 692 12.46 -1.73 -5.73
CA GLY A 692 11.93 -1.32 -4.42
C GLY A 692 11.62 -2.46 -3.43
N MET A 693 11.77 -3.68 -3.86
CA MET A 693 11.37 -4.89 -3.13
C MET A 693 12.12 -5.14 -1.81
N PRO A 694 13.46 -5.01 -1.74
CA PRO A 694 14.19 -5.23 -0.48
C PRO A 694 13.77 -4.27 0.62
N GLU A 695 13.53 -3.00 0.29
CA GLU A 695 13.13 -1.96 1.24
C GLU A 695 11.71 -2.20 1.77
N MET A 696 10.80 -2.68 0.92
CA MET A 696 9.42 -2.97 1.31
C MET A 696 9.33 -4.22 2.21
N LEU A 697 10.07 -5.28 1.90
CA LEU A 697 10.20 -6.47 2.75
C LEU A 697 10.81 -6.14 4.10
N GLU A 698 11.81 -5.28 4.14
CA GLU A 698 12.44 -4.82 5.37
C GLU A 698 11.48 -3.94 6.19
N SER A 699 10.68 -3.11 5.56
CA SER A 699 9.64 -2.30 6.22
C SER A 699 8.52 -3.17 6.83
N ILE A 700 8.03 -4.17 6.11
CA ILE A 700 7.05 -5.14 6.63
C ILE A 700 7.64 -5.90 7.82
N ARG A 701 8.87 -6.40 7.71
CA ARG A 701 9.55 -7.09 8.81
C ARG A 701 9.71 -6.20 10.03
N ASN A 702 10.12 -4.95 9.84
CA ASN A 702 10.31 -3.99 10.93
C ASN A 702 8.97 -3.59 11.59
N SER A 703 7.90 -3.43 10.81
CA SER A 703 6.55 -3.18 11.33
C SER A 703 6.05 -4.34 12.19
N THR A 704 6.21 -5.55 11.71
CA THR A 704 5.79 -6.77 12.41
C THR A 704 6.59 -6.97 13.71
N ALA A 705 7.91 -6.77 13.67
CA ALA A 705 8.76 -6.86 14.86
C ALA A 705 8.38 -5.78 15.90
N ARG A 706 8.02 -4.59 15.47
CA ARG A 706 7.55 -3.51 16.35
C ARG A 706 6.21 -3.86 17.01
N THR A 707 5.24 -4.36 16.24
CA THR A 707 3.94 -4.80 16.79
C THR A 707 4.13 -5.88 17.85
N LEU A 708 4.98 -6.87 17.57
CA LEU A 708 5.31 -7.92 18.54
C LEU A 708 5.94 -7.34 19.82
N GLY A 709 6.90 -6.43 19.68
CA GLY A 709 7.54 -5.75 20.81
C GLY A 709 6.56 -4.93 21.67
N ILE A 710 5.60 -4.25 21.03
CA ILE A 710 4.55 -3.49 21.73
C ILE A 710 3.63 -4.46 22.49
N LEU A 711 3.22 -5.56 21.89
CA LEU A 711 2.39 -6.57 22.53
C LEU A 711 3.09 -7.25 23.72
N GLU A 712 4.37 -7.62 23.56
CA GLU A 712 5.18 -8.16 24.65
C GLU A 712 5.32 -7.16 25.82
N HIS A 713 5.51 -5.86 25.50
CA HIS A 713 5.57 -4.80 26.49
C HIS A 713 4.26 -4.59 27.23
N LEU A 714 3.12 -4.64 26.53
CA LEU A 714 1.81 -4.54 27.15
C LEU A 714 1.55 -5.68 28.14
N VAL A 715 1.95 -6.91 27.76
CA VAL A 715 1.84 -8.10 28.64
C VAL A 715 2.74 -7.94 29.85
N TRP A 716 4.00 -7.51 29.66
CA TRP A 716 4.97 -7.31 30.74
C TRP A 716 4.56 -6.16 31.68
N TYR A 717 4.12 -5.02 31.11
CA TYR A 717 3.65 -3.86 31.87
C TYR A 717 2.45 -4.22 32.77
N ARG A 718 1.59 -5.08 32.31
CA ARG A 718 0.47 -5.61 33.08
C ARG A 718 0.95 -6.52 34.22
N SER A 719 1.90 -7.39 34.00
CA SER A 719 2.41 -8.30 35.05
C SER A 719 3.06 -7.55 36.22
N GLN A 720 3.68 -6.38 35.95
CA GLN A 720 4.26 -5.51 36.99
C GLN A 720 3.24 -4.67 37.76
N SER A 721 2.02 -4.56 37.25
CA SER A 721 0.99 -3.75 37.88
C SER A 721 0.07 -4.55 38.79
N GLU A 722 0.18 -5.87 38.77
CA GLU A 722 -0.55 -6.81 39.67
C GLU A 722 0.27 -7.16 40.93
N GLU A 723 1.58 -6.79 41.02
CA GLU A 723 2.37 -6.73 42.24
C GLU A 723 2.30 -5.32 42.87
#